data_13300be66d99add627b782f27634f406
#
_entry.id   13300be66d99add627b782f27634f406
#
_cell.length_a   1.000
_cell.length_b   1.000
_cell.length_c   1.000
_cell.angle_alpha   90.00
_cell.angle_beta   90.00
_cell.angle_gamma   90.00
#
_symmetry.space_group_name_H-M   'P 1'
#
loop_
_entity.id
_entity.type
_entity.pdbx_description
1 polymer ?
#
loop_
_entity_poly.entity_id
_entity_poly.type
_entity_poly.pdbx_seq_one_letter_code
_entity_poly.pdbx_strand_id
1 'polypeptide(L)'
;MSYLRFEKALMTNLEESLPRELLRTNRSGAYSCSTIVDCNTRKYHGLLVVPVPELDDENHVLLSSLDPTVIQHGAEFNLGLHKYQGNNYSPKGHKYIREFDCDKVPTTLYRVGGVLLKKEVVFQHYEDRILIRYTLVDAHSETTLRFRPFLAFRSVRQFTHENSVASREYQEVENGISTCMYAGYPDLYMQFSKENKFVFQPDWYSGIEYPKEQERGYASNEDLYVPGYFEMDIKKGESIVFSASTSACKTGGLKALFTKEVEERSPRDNFFHCLVNAAHQFHNRTSKDERYILAGYPWFKCRARDTFIALPGLTLSIGEEDYFELVMKTAARGLNEFMEGKPLTAKIYEIEQPDVMLWAVWAIQQYAKHVGEEKCNRMYGKLLYDIVTYISSNKHPNLRLMDNGLLYSEGKEKAVTWMNSTANGRPVVPRTGYIVEFNALWYNALKFCAAIAGKFGDETSAAMLEKHAELCGSSFTETFVNEYGYLFDYVEPKDMPDWSVRPNMIFAVALDYSPLTSAQQKSVLDVCTRELLTPKGLRSLSPKSGGYNPMYTGPQTQRDYAYHQGTAWPWLGGFYMEACLKIYKRTRLSFLERQMIGYEDEMVQHCLGTIPELFDGNPPFHGRGAISFAMNVAEALRTLELLEKFKY
;
A
#
# COMPACT_ATOMS: atom_id res chain seq x y z
N MET A 1 -12.01 -6.96 24.29
CA MET A 1 -10.76 -6.16 24.25
C MET A 1 -10.57 -5.78 22.80
N SER A 2 -10.15 -4.55 22.51
CA SER A 2 -9.81 -4.16 21.15
C SER A 2 -8.64 -5.00 20.62
N TYR A 3 -8.67 -5.33 19.34
CA TYR A 3 -7.67 -6.18 18.68
C TYR A 3 -6.31 -5.46 18.54
N LEU A 4 -6.33 -4.14 18.27
CA LEU A 4 -5.13 -3.30 18.16
C LEU A 4 -5.00 -2.41 19.40
N ARG A 5 -4.60 -2.97 20.54
CA ARG A 5 -4.43 -2.25 21.80
C ARG A 5 -3.06 -2.46 22.39
N PHE A 6 -2.45 -1.37 22.82
CA PHE A 6 -1.11 -1.34 23.42
C PHE A 6 -1.15 -0.61 24.75
N GLU A 7 -0.59 -1.24 25.77
CA GLU A 7 -0.57 -0.72 27.13
C GLU A 7 0.69 0.10 27.39
N LYS A 8 0.69 0.79 28.52
CA LYS A 8 1.77 1.70 28.97
C LYS A 8 3.17 1.12 28.79
N ALA A 9 3.40 -0.14 29.12
CA ALA A 9 4.73 -0.76 29.07
C ALA A 9 5.34 -0.68 27.66
N LEU A 10 4.55 -0.99 26.62
CA LEU A 10 4.99 -0.89 25.24
C LEU A 10 5.09 0.57 24.80
N MET A 11 4.08 1.40 25.10
CA MET A 11 4.03 2.78 24.65
C MET A 11 5.17 3.65 25.18
N THR A 12 5.63 3.38 26.39
CA THR A 12 6.76 4.12 27.01
C THR A 12 8.14 3.58 26.62
N ASN A 13 8.22 2.41 25.99
CA ASN A 13 9.45 1.84 25.44
C ASN A 13 9.60 2.25 23.96
N LEU A 14 10.53 3.14 23.66
CA LEU A 14 10.74 3.65 22.31
C LEU A 14 11.28 2.60 21.33
N GLU A 15 12.02 1.58 21.80
CA GLU A 15 12.47 0.47 20.96
C GLU A 15 11.30 -0.36 20.42
N GLU A 16 10.20 -0.44 21.18
CA GLU A 16 8.99 -1.15 20.81
C GLU A 16 7.97 -0.26 20.07
N SER A 17 7.81 1.00 20.48
CA SER A 17 6.76 1.88 19.97
C SER A 17 7.13 2.60 18.67
N LEU A 18 8.41 3.01 18.49
CA LEU A 18 8.85 3.71 17.26
C LEU A 18 8.80 2.86 15.98
N PRO A 19 9.02 1.53 16.00
CA PRO A 19 8.85 0.71 14.81
C PRO A 19 7.39 0.60 14.33
N ARG A 20 6.42 0.90 15.22
CA ARG A 20 4.99 0.79 14.91
C ARG A 20 4.46 2.09 14.33
N GLU A 21 4.06 2.02 13.08
CA GLU A 21 3.54 3.14 12.29
C GLU A 21 2.02 3.03 12.16
N LEU A 22 1.38 4.15 11.87
CA LEU A 22 -0.05 4.23 11.67
C LEU A 22 -0.36 5.12 10.47
N LEU A 23 -1.12 4.57 9.53
CA LEU A 23 -1.55 5.24 8.30
C LEU A 23 -3.04 5.59 8.38
N ARG A 24 -3.40 6.80 7.95
CA ARG A 24 -4.76 7.28 7.73
C ARG A 24 -4.82 7.97 6.38
N THR A 25 -5.84 7.72 5.60
CA THR A 25 -6.00 8.32 4.27
C THR A 25 -7.36 8.98 4.13
N ASN A 26 -7.46 9.97 3.22
CA ASN A 26 -8.74 10.56 2.84
C ASN A 26 -9.40 9.86 1.65
N ARG A 27 -8.80 8.81 1.11
CA ARG A 27 -9.22 8.10 -0.11
C ARG A 27 -9.24 8.99 -1.37
N SER A 28 -8.46 10.08 -1.37
CA SER A 28 -8.30 11.01 -2.51
C SER A 28 -6.84 11.44 -2.72
N GLY A 29 -5.89 10.66 -2.21
CA GLY A 29 -4.46 10.88 -2.39
C GLY A 29 -3.76 11.52 -1.19
N ALA A 30 -4.46 12.22 -0.30
CA ALA A 30 -3.87 12.73 0.93
C ALA A 30 -3.82 11.66 2.02
N TYR A 31 -2.83 11.79 2.92
CA TYR A 31 -2.67 10.89 4.05
C TYR A 31 -2.10 11.57 5.29
N SER A 32 -2.22 10.89 6.41
CA SER A 32 -1.51 11.17 7.65
C SER A 32 -0.80 9.91 8.10
N CYS A 33 0.48 10.02 8.39
CA CYS A 33 1.30 8.90 8.84
C CYS A 33 2.30 9.36 9.90
N SER A 34 2.41 8.60 10.97
CA SER A 34 3.42 8.76 12.02
C SER A 34 3.58 7.45 12.79
N THR A 35 4.42 7.43 13.82
CA THR A 35 4.45 6.32 14.77
C THR A 35 3.27 6.41 15.75
N ILE A 36 2.98 5.31 16.46
CA ILE A 36 1.90 5.28 17.47
C ILE A 36 2.14 6.20 18.68
N VAL A 37 3.35 6.73 18.82
CA VAL A 37 3.73 7.73 19.85
C VAL A 37 3.90 9.13 19.26
N ASP A 38 3.40 9.37 18.05
CA ASP A 38 3.47 10.64 17.32
C ASP A 38 4.89 11.19 17.08
N CYS A 39 5.91 10.34 17.07
CA CYS A 39 7.29 10.70 16.72
C CYS A 39 7.54 10.36 15.24
N ASN A 40 7.79 11.36 14.42
CA ASN A 40 8.10 11.14 13.02
C ASN A 40 9.48 10.51 12.83
N THR A 41 9.57 9.41 12.10
CA THR A 41 10.82 8.66 11.85
C THR A 41 11.21 8.61 10.38
N ARG A 42 10.34 9.11 9.48
CA ARG A 42 10.53 9.14 8.02
C ARG A 42 10.23 10.53 7.47
N LYS A 43 10.89 10.91 6.38
CA LYS A 43 10.55 12.14 5.63
C LYS A 43 9.11 12.14 5.08
N TYR A 44 8.52 10.95 4.92
CA TYR A 44 7.13 10.75 4.49
C TYR A 44 6.10 10.92 5.61
N HIS A 45 6.54 11.00 6.87
CA HIS A 45 5.64 11.21 8.01
C HIS A 45 5.16 12.65 8.05
N GLY A 46 3.91 12.81 8.40
CA GLY A 46 3.26 14.09 8.62
C GLY A 46 1.83 13.91 9.11
N LEU A 47 1.33 14.90 9.83
CA LEU A 47 -0.04 14.94 10.30
C LEU A 47 -1.01 15.30 9.16
N LEU A 48 -0.60 16.20 8.25
CA LEU A 48 -1.33 16.52 7.03
C LEU A 48 -0.36 16.50 5.84
N VAL A 49 -0.51 15.49 4.98
CA VAL A 49 0.28 15.30 3.77
C VAL A 49 -0.68 15.22 2.59
N VAL A 50 -0.56 16.16 1.67
CA VAL A 50 -1.52 16.35 0.57
C VAL A 50 -0.84 16.40 -0.80
N PRO A 51 -1.51 15.97 -1.88
CA PRO A 51 -1.05 16.24 -3.22
C PRO A 51 -1.16 17.76 -3.50
N VAL A 52 -0.16 18.32 -4.19
CA VAL A 52 -0.16 19.72 -4.64
C VAL A 52 0.17 19.74 -6.13
N PRO A 53 -0.82 19.43 -7.00
CA PRO A 53 -0.62 19.27 -8.44
C PRO A 53 -0.07 20.53 -9.15
N GLU A 54 -0.23 21.68 -8.52
CA GLU A 54 0.29 22.96 -9.02
C GLU A 54 1.82 23.03 -8.93
N LEU A 55 2.44 22.25 -8.06
CA LEU A 55 3.90 22.21 -7.88
C LEU A 55 4.53 21.03 -8.62
N ASP A 56 4.03 19.84 -8.37
CA ASP A 56 4.53 18.59 -8.98
C ASP A 56 3.55 17.43 -8.76
N ASP A 57 3.94 16.22 -9.16
CA ASP A 57 3.15 14.99 -9.00
C ASP A 57 3.43 14.25 -7.68
N GLU A 58 4.00 14.92 -6.67
CA GLU A 58 4.29 14.34 -5.36
C GLU A 58 3.32 14.83 -4.29
N ASN A 59 3.31 14.12 -3.17
CA ASN A 59 2.66 14.61 -1.96
C ASN A 59 3.58 15.58 -1.20
N HIS A 60 2.99 16.51 -0.48
CA HIS A 60 3.69 17.54 0.29
C HIS A 60 3.25 17.51 1.75
N VAL A 61 4.20 17.56 2.67
CA VAL A 61 3.96 17.70 4.11
C VAL A 61 3.69 19.18 4.39
N LEU A 62 2.46 19.54 4.73
CA LEU A 62 2.12 20.90 5.19
C LEU A 62 2.29 21.00 6.70
N LEU A 63 1.61 20.12 7.46
CA LEU A 63 1.69 20.02 8.91
C LEU A 63 2.41 18.72 9.29
N SER A 64 3.59 18.85 9.86
CA SER A 64 4.40 17.71 10.30
C SER A 64 3.82 17.08 11.57
N SER A 65 3.55 17.90 12.59
CA SER A 65 2.97 17.45 13.87
C SER A 65 2.24 18.59 14.59
N LEU A 66 1.46 18.23 15.62
CA LEU A 66 0.82 19.16 16.54
C LEU A 66 1.12 18.69 17.96
N ASP A 67 1.90 19.47 18.71
CA ASP A 67 2.30 19.13 20.06
C ASP A 67 1.33 19.74 21.08
N PRO A 68 0.53 18.91 21.79
CA PRO A 68 -0.30 19.40 22.90
C PRO A 68 0.52 19.53 24.19
N THR A 69 0.22 20.55 24.97
CA THR A 69 0.76 20.75 26.33
C THR A 69 -0.42 20.88 27.28
N VAL A 70 -0.40 20.13 28.37
CA VAL A 70 -1.34 20.27 29.50
C VAL A 70 -0.74 21.21 30.51
N ILE A 71 -1.51 22.24 30.92
CA ILE A 71 -1.07 23.23 31.91
C ILE A 71 -2.02 23.16 33.11
N GLN A 72 -1.43 22.93 34.29
CA GLN A 72 -2.12 22.94 35.58
C GLN A 72 -1.28 23.61 36.66
N HIS A 73 -1.86 24.51 37.44
CA HIS A 73 -1.16 25.20 38.54
C HIS A 73 0.18 25.82 38.09
N GLY A 74 0.28 26.28 36.85
CA GLY A 74 1.49 26.84 36.27
C GLY A 74 2.55 25.81 35.85
N ALA A 75 2.32 24.51 36.07
CA ALA A 75 3.17 23.44 35.56
C ALA A 75 2.76 23.05 34.13
N GLU A 76 3.73 22.94 33.24
CA GLU A 76 3.55 22.59 31.82
C GLU A 76 4.02 21.18 31.56
N PHE A 77 3.16 20.36 30.96
CA PHE A 77 3.43 18.98 30.57
C PHE A 77 3.27 18.85 29.05
N ASN A 78 4.39 18.89 28.34
CA ASN A 78 4.39 18.74 26.89
C ASN A 78 4.27 17.27 26.49
N LEU A 79 3.26 16.94 25.66
CA LEU A 79 2.96 15.58 25.21
C LEU A 79 3.60 15.24 23.86
N GLY A 80 4.33 16.16 23.25
CA GLY A 80 5.05 15.94 21.99
C GLY A 80 6.25 15.01 22.14
N LEU A 81 6.76 14.52 21.00
CA LEU A 81 7.94 13.68 20.93
C LEU A 81 8.67 13.87 19.61
N HIS A 82 9.90 14.37 19.65
CA HIS A 82 10.78 14.51 18.50
C HIS A 82 12.15 13.93 18.79
N LYS A 83 12.78 13.34 17.77
CA LYS A 83 14.19 12.93 17.86
C LYS A 83 15.07 14.06 17.34
N TYR A 84 16.00 14.50 18.16
CA TYR A 84 17.03 15.47 17.81
C TYR A 84 18.40 14.80 17.67
N GLN A 85 19.38 15.53 17.15
CA GLN A 85 20.76 15.07 17.01
C GLN A 85 21.32 14.50 18.32
N GLY A 86 22.22 13.52 18.22
CA GLY A 86 22.83 12.88 19.36
C GLY A 86 21.94 11.89 20.13
N ASN A 87 20.96 11.30 19.45
CA ASN A 87 20.02 10.34 20.05
C ASN A 87 19.19 10.92 21.21
N ASN A 88 18.90 12.20 21.13
CA ASN A 88 18.12 12.93 22.12
C ASN A 88 16.63 13.00 21.70
N TYR A 89 15.75 12.50 22.57
CA TYR A 89 14.28 12.61 22.39
C TYR A 89 13.73 13.70 23.31
N SER A 90 13.10 14.72 22.72
CA SER A 90 12.55 15.86 23.45
C SER A 90 11.36 16.46 22.70
N PRO A 91 10.29 16.89 23.39
CA PRO A 91 9.97 16.51 24.77
C PRO A 91 9.74 15.00 24.89
N LYS A 92 9.45 14.52 26.10
CA LYS A 92 9.28 13.07 26.35
C LYS A 92 7.82 12.70 26.61
N GLY A 93 6.91 13.19 25.74
CA GLY A 93 5.47 13.02 25.87
C GLY A 93 4.99 11.58 25.92
N HIS A 94 5.71 10.65 25.27
CA HIS A 94 5.41 9.21 25.31
C HIS A 94 5.36 8.63 26.73
N LYS A 95 6.08 9.22 27.71
CA LYS A 95 6.07 8.77 29.11
C LYS A 95 4.73 8.98 29.80
N TYR A 96 3.90 9.87 29.27
CA TYR A 96 2.56 10.15 29.79
C TYR A 96 1.48 9.27 29.17
N ILE A 97 1.79 8.51 28.10
CA ILE A 97 0.84 7.62 27.45
C ILE A 97 0.55 6.45 28.40
N ARG A 98 -0.73 6.25 28.67
CA ARG A 98 -1.24 5.12 29.44
C ARG A 98 -1.63 3.95 28.56
N GLU A 99 -2.22 4.28 27.41
CA GLU A 99 -2.80 3.29 26.49
C GLU A 99 -2.93 3.89 25.11
N PHE A 100 -2.76 3.06 24.10
CA PHE A 100 -3.12 3.32 22.72
C PHE A 100 -4.08 2.24 22.24
N ASP A 101 -5.12 2.64 21.53
CA ASP A 101 -6.13 1.76 20.95
C ASP A 101 -6.44 2.20 19.53
N CYS A 102 -6.68 1.25 18.62
CA CYS A 102 -7.07 1.55 17.24
C CYS A 102 -8.21 0.61 16.79
N ASP A 103 -9.37 0.80 17.37
CA ASP A 103 -10.60 0.13 16.93
C ASP A 103 -11.18 0.84 15.68
N LYS A 104 -12.10 1.76 15.81
CA LYS A 104 -12.61 2.57 14.69
C LYS A 104 -11.63 3.66 14.27
N VAL A 105 -11.06 4.36 15.25
CA VAL A 105 -10.07 5.42 15.06
C VAL A 105 -8.95 5.30 16.08
N PRO A 106 -7.74 5.76 15.75
CA PRO A 106 -6.65 5.80 16.71
C PRO A 106 -7.01 6.65 17.91
N THR A 107 -6.83 6.09 19.09
CA THR A 107 -7.16 6.71 20.37
C THR A 107 -5.97 6.57 21.31
N THR A 108 -5.43 7.68 21.80
CA THR A 108 -4.35 7.72 22.80
C THR A 108 -4.88 8.29 24.11
N LEU A 109 -4.61 7.61 25.20
CA LEU A 109 -4.97 8.05 26.55
C LEU A 109 -3.71 8.48 27.29
N TYR A 110 -3.64 9.75 27.65
CA TYR A 110 -2.55 10.35 28.44
C TYR A 110 -2.98 10.51 29.90
N ARG A 111 -2.04 10.23 30.82
CA ARG A 111 -2.19 10.53 32.24
C ARG A 111 -0.99 11.36 32.70
N VAL A 112 -1.27 12.59 33.10
CA VAL A 112 -0.27 13.57 33.49
C VAL A 112 -0.81 14.52 34.56
N GLY A 113 -0.07 14.75 35.63
CA GLY A 113 -0.39 15.76 36.65
C GLY A 113 -1.79 15.63 37.29
N GLY A 114 -2.38 14.45 37.36
CA GLY A 114 -3.77 14.27 37.83
C GLY A 114 -4.84 14.46 36.75
N VAL A 115 -4.43 14.72 35.50
CA VAL A 115 -5.30 14.83 34.32
C VAL A 115 -5.33 13.50 33.58
N LEU A 116 -6.51 13.13 33.05
CA LEU A 116 -6.69 12.08 32.07
C LEU A 116 -7.20 12.71 30.78
N LEU A 117 -6.35 12.76 29.75
CA LEU A 117 -6.66 13.37 28.45
C LEU A 117 -6.72 12.28 27.39
N LYS A 118 -7.83 12.25 26.63
CA LYS A 118 -8.02 11.35 25.48
C LYS A 118 -7.84 12.14 24.19
N LYS A 119 -7.02 11.60 23.26
CA LYS A 119 -6.81 12.09 21.90
C LYS A 119 -7.35 11.07 20.92
N GLU A 120 -8.19 11.49 19.98
CA GLU A 120 -8.75 10.67 18.91
C GLU A 120 -8.52 11.36 17.57
N VAL A 121 -8.14 10.60 16.53
CA VAL A 121 -7.74 11.17 15.24
C VAL A 121 -8.52 10.52 14.10
N VAL A 122 -9.07 11.35 13.20
CA VAL A 122 -9.73 10.88 11.97
C VAL A 122 -9.35 11.78 10.80
N PHE A 123 -9.11 11.17 9.63
CA PHE A 123 -8.98 11.91 8.38
C PHE A 123 -10.35 11.95 7.70
N GLN A 124 -10.84 13.13 7.35
CA GLN A 124 -12.13 13.29 6.68
C GLN A 124 -12.06 12.64 5.29
N HIS A 125 -13.08 11.84 4.92
CA HIS A 125 -13.13 11.21 3.61
C HIS A 125 -13.29 12.26 2.50
N TYR A 126 -12.46 12.13 1.46
CA TYR A 126 -12.49 12.92 0.22
C TYR A 126 -12.19 14.42 0.39
N GLU A 127 -11.73 14.82 1.58
CA GLU A 127 -11.30 16.18 1.89
C GLU A 127 -9.87 16.17 2.45
N ASP A 128 -9.09 17.19 2.16
CA ASP A 128 -7.75 17.36 2.71
C ASP A 128 -7.80 17.94 4.12
N ARG A 129 -8.47 17.21 5.03
CA ARG A 129 -8.76 17.64 6.40
C ARG A 129 -8.50 16.56 7.42
N ILE A 130 -7.55 16.79 8.31
CA ILE A 130 -7.35 15.98 9.50
C ILE A 130 -8.11 16.59 10.67
N LEU A 131 -8.80 15.75 11.44
CA LEU A 131 -9.54 16.14 12.63
C LEU A 131 -8.98 15.43 13.86
N ILE A 132 -8.73 16.16 14.93
CA ILE A 132 -8.24 15.60 16.20
C ILE A 132 -9.17 16.06 17.31
N ARG A 133 -9.77 15.11 18.03
CA ARG A 133 -10.58 15.39 19.22
C ARG A 133 -9.76 15.16 20.48
N TYR A 134 -9.69 16.18 21.32
CA TYR A 134 -9.14 16.10 22.67
C TYR A 134 -10.28 16.16 23.67
N THR A 135 -10.39 15.17 24.55
CA THR A 135 -11.41 15.10 25.60
C THR A 135 -10.72 15.04 26.95
N LEU A 136 -11.04 16.00 27.83
CA LEU A 136 -10.59 15.98 29.22
C LEU A 136 -11.47 15.01 30.01
N VAL A 137 -11.04 13.76 30.10
CA VAL A 137 -11.82 12.67 30.72
C VAL A 137 -11.91 12.88 32.23
N ASP A 138 -10.79 13.26 32.85
CA ASP A 138 -10.73 13.54 34.28
C ASP A 138 -9.71 14.64 34.61
N ALA A 139 -10.05 15.50 35.55
CA ALA A 139 -9.18 16.53 36.11
C ALA A 139 -9.74 17.00 37.47
N HIS A 140 -8.84 17.35 38.36
CA HIS A 140 -9.18 17.81 39.71
C HIS A 140 -9.03 19.31 39.88
N SER A 141 -8.54 20.02 38.86
CA SER A 141 -8.28 21.46 38.85
C SER A 141 -8.48 22.05 37.47
N GLU A 142 -8.50 23.39 37.41
CA GLU A 142 -8.52 24.11 36.12
C GLU A 142 -7.38 23.65 35.25
N THR A 143 -7.69 23.41 33.98
CA THR A 143 -6.77 22.85 32.99
C THR A 143 -6.81 23.70 31.74
N THR A 144 -5.63 24.10 31.27
CA THR A 144 -5.46 24.77 29.97
C THR A 144 -4.72 23.86 29.02
N LEU A 145 -5.16 23.81 27.77
CA LEU A 145 -4.44 23.13 26.68
C LEU A 145 -3.75 24.17 25.81
N ARG A 146 -2.48 23.91 25.50
CA ARG A 146 -1.70 24.65 24.52
C ARG A 146 -1.33 23.72 23.37
N PHE A 147 -1.45 24.20 22.14
CA PHE A 147 -1.15 23.42 20.94
C PHE A 147 -0.11 24.15 20.09
N ARG A 148 1.00 23.48 19.80
CA ARG A 148 2.11 24.02 19.00
C ARG A 148 2.20 23.25 17.67
N PRO A 149 1.87 23.88 16.51
CA PRO A 149 1.96 23.25 15.21
C PRO A 149 3.37 23.34 14.65
N PHE A 150 3.88 22.25 14.09
CA PHE A 150 5.16 22.16 13.40
C PHE A 150 4.92 22.08 11.90
N LEU A 151 5.32 23.10 11.17
CA LEU A 151 5.08 23.27 9.73
C LEU A 151 6.31 22.88 8.92
N ALA A 152 6.08 22.23 7.77
CA ALA A 152 7.14 21.81 6.86
C ALA A 152 7.03 22.46 5.48
N PHE A 153 5.86 22.44 4.85
CA PHE A 153 5.61 22.94 3.48
C PHE A 153 6.68 22.49 2.49
N ARG A 154 6.82 21.18 2.34
CA ARG A 154 7.82 20.55 1.49
C ARG A 154 7.32 19.28 0.82
N SER A 155 7.91 18.92 -0.32
CA SER A 155 7.73 17.62 -0.91
C SER A 155 8.15 16.50 0.05
N VAL A 156 7.47 15.34 0.02
CA VAL A 156 7.89 14.14 0.76
C VAL A 156 9.26 13.60 0.34
N ARG A 157 9.85 14.13 -0.73
CA ARG A 157 11.19 13.76 -1.23
C ARG A 157 12.32 14.59 -0.62
N GLN A 158 12.00 15.72 0.01
CA GLN A 158 12.97 16.70 0.49
C GLN A 158 12.77 16.97 1.98
N PHE A 159 13.71 17.71 2.57
CA PHE A 159 13.60 18.25 3.93
C PHE A 159 13.59 19.78 3.89
N THR A 160 12.90 20.38 4.86
CA THR A 160 12.94 21.82 5.11
C THR A 160 14.10 22.15 6.06
N HIS A 161 14.76 23.27 5.80
CA HIS A 161 15.74 23.86 6.69
C HIS A 161 15.42 25.31 6.95
N GLU A 162 15.86 25.85 8.08
CA GLU A 162 15.72 27.26 8.42
C GLU A 162 16.20 28.14 7.28
N ASN A 163 15.35 29.07 6.85
CA ASN A 163 15.66 29.97 5.73
C ASN A 163 14.90 31.30 5.88
N SER A 164 15.38 32.31 5.14
CA SER A 164 14.80 33.65 5.14
C SER A 164 13.65 33.85 4.12
N VAL A 165 13.38 32.85 3.28
CA VAL A 165 12.34 32.93 2.23
C VAL A 165 10.98 32.51 2.79
N ALA A 166 10.96 31.67 3.83
CA ALA A 166 9.74 31.23 4.47
C ALA A 166 8.93 32.42 5.00
N SER A 167 7.70 32.55 4.52
CA SER A 167 6.78 33.57 5.04
C SER A 167 6.44 33.27 6.51
N ARG A 168 6.43 34.32 7.32
CA ARG A 168 6.01 34.27 8.72
C ARG A 168 4.59 34.85 8.90
N GLU A 169 3.95 35.24 7.82
CA GLU A 169 2.62 35.84 7.85
C GLU A 169 1.54 34.82 8.15
N TYR A 170 0.52 35.25 8.85
CA TYR A 170 -0.71 34.48 9.08
C TYR A 170 -1.91 35.41 8.98
N GLN A 171 -3.07 34.81 8.76
CA GLN A 171 -4.36 35.50 8.78
C GLN A 171 -5.22 34.89 9.88
N GLU A 172 -5.90 35.74 10.64
CA GLU A 172 -6.91 35.28 11.58
C GLU A 172 -8.14 34.78 10.83
N VAL A 173 -8.62 33.61 11.25
CA VAL A 173 -9.86 32.99 10.77
C VAL A 173 -10.73 32.60 11.97
N GLU A 174 -11.95 32.13 11.72
CA GLU A 174 -12.85 31.70 12.80
C GLU A 174 -12.17 30.64 13.69
N ASN A 175 -11.95 30.98 14.97
CA ASN A 175 -11.29 30.13 15.97
C ASN A 175 -9.94 29.52 15.53
N GLY A 176 -9.12 30.30 14.84
CA GLY A 176 -7.81 29.82 14.39
C GLY A 176 -7.07 30.77 13.48
N ILE A 177 -6.12 30.24 12.72
CA ILE A 177 -5.34 30.97 11.74
C ILE A 177 -5.24 30.21 10.42
N SER A 178 -4.93 30.93 9.34
CA SER A 178 -4.37 30.36 8.11
C SER A 178 -2.97 30.91 7.85
N THR A 179 -2.11 30.08 7.24
CA THR A 179 -0.73 30.46 6.87
C THR A 179 -0.26 29.67 5.66
N CYS A 180 0.69 30.25 4.91
CA CYS A 180 1.37 29.62 3.80
C CYS A 180 2.83 30.02 3.83
N MET A 181 3.75 29.05 3.92
CA MET A 181 5.19 29.35 4.04
C MET A 181 5.84 29.74 2.72
N TYR A 182 5.37 29.19 1.60
CA TYR A 182 5.99 29.40 0.28
C TYR A 182 4.95 29.58 -0.83
N ALA A 183 5.25 30.41 -1.81
CA ALA A 183 4.39 30.62 -2.96
C ALA A 183 4.15 29.30 -3.73
N GLY A 184 2.94 29.11 -4.23
CA GLY A 184 2.52 27.91 -4.97
C GLY A 184 1.93 26.81 -4.10
N TYR A 185 2.07 26.89 -2.78
CA TYR A 185 1.37 26.01 -1.85
C TYR A 185 -0.05 26.53 -1.54
N PRO A 186 -0.98 25.64 -1.20
CA PRO A 186 -2.26 26.05 -0.63
C PRO A 186 -2.07 26.62 0.78
N ASP A 187 -3.00 27.47 1.20
CA ASP A 187 -3.08 27.90 2.60
C ASP A 187 -3.37 26.71 3.53
N LEU A 188 -2.69 26.66 4.67
CA LEU A 188 -2.99 25.73 5.74
C LEU A 188 -3.89 26.43 6.78
N TYR A 189 -5.12 25.97 6.90
CA TYR A 189 -6.08 26.42 7.90
C TYR A 189 -5.98 25.54 9.14
N MET A 190 -5.74 26.14 10.29
CA MET A 190 -5.70 25.49 11.60
C MET A 190 -6.77 26.13 12.48
N GLN A 191 -7.86 25.40 12.73
CA GLN A 191 -9.06 25.90 13.40
C GLN A 191 -9.50 24.96 14.52
N PHE A 192 -10.15 25.49 15.53
CA PHE A 192 -10.68 24.74 16.68
C PHE A 192 -12.20 24.89 16.81
N SER A 193 -12.85 23.88 17.38
CA SER A 193 -14.29 23.93 17.70
C SER A 193 -14.63 24.86 18.86
N LYS A 194 -13.67 25.54 19.43
CA LYS A 194 -13.77 26.42 20.57
C LYS A 194 -12.94 27.68 20.35
N GLU A 195 -13.41 28.79 20.86
CA GLU A 195 -12.63 30.03 20.90
C GLU A 195 -11.32 29.82 21.63
N ASN A 196 -10.25 30.37 21.07
CA ASN A 196 -8.88 30.20 21.55
C ASN A 196 -8.09 31.49 21.34
N LYS A 197 -6.96 31.56 22.04
CA LYS A 197 -5.99 32.63 21.86
C LYS A 197 -4.80 32.08 21.04
N PHE A 198 -4.55 32.67 19.87
CA PHE A 198 -3.31 32.44 19.17
C PHE A 198 -2.25 33.42 19.67
N VAL A 199 -1.09 32.88 20.07
CA VAL A 199 0.08 33.67 20.47
C VAL A 199 1.14 33.52 19.41
N PHE A 200 1.40 34.60 18.67
CA PHE A 200 2.43 34.63 17.63
C PHE A 200 3.80 34.65 18.30
N GLN A 201 4.52 33.54 18.14
CA GLN A 201 5.88 33.34 18.67
C GLN A 201 6.66 32.48 17.68
N PRO A 202 7.06 33.08 16.53
CA PRO A 202 7.67 32.32 15.45
C PRO A 202 9.08 31.87 15.84
N ASP A 203 9.36 30.59 15.59
CA ASP A 203 10.67 29.98 15.85
C ASP A 203 10.93 28.79 14.91
N TRP A 204 12.22 28.47 14.72
CA TRP A 204 12.65 27.27 14.02
C TRP A 204 13.17 26.22 15.02
N TYR A 205 12.64 25.01 14.92
CA TYR A 205 13.10 23.85 15.68
C TYR A 205 14.08 23.06 14.85
N SER A 206 15.38 23.29 15.08
CA SER A 206 16.45 22.80 14.22
C SER A 206 16.96 21.43 14.66
N GLY A 207 17.46 20.65 13.69
CA GLY A 207 18.15 19.39 13.93
C GLY A 207 17.25 18.23 14.32
N ILE A 208 16.00 18.21 13.86
CA ILE A 208 15.12 17.05 13.99
C ILE A 208 15.64 15.94 13.09
N GLU A 209 15.76 14.71 13.62
CA GLU A 209 16.27 13.54 12.91
C GLU A 209 15.20 12.51 12.59
N TYR A 210 15.34 11.89 11.40
CA TYR A 210 14.50 10.80 10.91
C TYR A 210 15.31 9.50 10.80
N PRO A 211 15.30 8.63 11.83
CA PRO A 211 16.18 7.46 11.90
C PRO A 211 15.94 6.47 10.75
N LYS A 212 14.72 6.34 10.24
CA LYS A 212 14.44 5.46 9.11
C LYS A 212 15.08 5.93 7.79
N GLU A 213 15.26 7.23 7.61
CA GLU A 213 16.00 7.76 6.46
C GLU A 213 17.52 7.52 6.63
N GLN A 214 18.02 7.67 7.84
CA GLN A 214 19.43 7.37 8.17
C GLN A 214 19.78 5.89 7.94
N GLU A 215 18.93 4.96 8.40
CA GLU A 215 19.08 3.51 8.15
C GLU A 215 19.13 3.17 6.65
N ARG A 216 18.49 3.99 5.81
CA ARG A 216 18.42 3.83 4.35
C ARG A 216 19.54 4.57 3.61
N GLY A 217 20.44 5.26 4.32
CA GLY A 217 21.56 5.99 3.75
C GLY A 217 21.19 7.33 3.08
N TYR A 218 20.07 7.93 3.48
CA TYR A 218 19.63 9.22 2.97
C TYR A 218 19.92 10.35 3.97
N ALA A 219 19.81 11.60 3.49
CA ALA A 219 19.71 12.76 4.38
C ALA A 219 18.55 12.54 5.37
N SER A 220 18.78 12.89 6.64
CA SER A 220 17.88 12.52 7.73
C SER A 220 17.55 13.66 8.68
N ASN A 221 18.00 14.88 8.41
CA ASN A 221 17.80 16.03 9.29
C ASN A 221 16.87 17.06 8.68
N GLU A 222 16.03 17.66 9.51
CA GLU A 222 15.07 18.71 9.13
C GLU A 222 14.99 19.78 10.20
N ASP A 223 14.68 21.02 9.78
CA ASP A 223 14.27 22.10 10.67
C ASP A 223 12.79 22.38 10.39
N LEU A 224 11.97 22.46 11.43
CA LEU A 224 10.53 22.73 11.31
C LEU A 224 10.19 24.12 11.86
N TYR A 225 9.36 24.83 11.12
CA TYR A 225 8.87 26.14 11.51
C TYR A 225 7.64 26.06 12.40
N VAL A 226 7.62 26.80 13.48
CA VAL A 226 6.51 26.94 14.42
C VAL A 226 6.09 28.40 14.46
N PRO A 227 4.88 28.79 13.99
CA PRO A 227 4.44 30.18 14.00
C PRO A 227 4.09 30.73 15.38
N GLY A 228 3.88 29.84 16.35
CA GLY A 228 3.44 30.14 17.69
C GLY A 228 2.59 29.02 18.27
N TYR A 229 1.64 29.35 19.12
CA TYR A 229 0.77 28.35 19.74
C TYR A 229 -0.65 28.86 19.96
N PHE A 230 -1.58 27.91 20.03
CA PHE A 230 -2.97 28.16 20.44
C PHE A 230 -3.15 27.77 21.90
N GLU A 231 -3.93 28.54 22.66
CA GLU A 231 -4.17 28.27 24.07
C GLU A 231 -5.67 28.44 24.40
N MET A 232 -6.20 27.52 25.16
CA MET A 232 -7.60 27.53 25.58
C MET A 232 -7.83 26.66 26.82
N ASP A 233 -8.75 27.08 27.66
CA ASP A 233 -9.16 26.30 28.83
C ASP A 233 -10.07 25.15 28.43
N ILE A 234 -10.01 24.05 29.16
CA ILE A 234 -10.86 22.89 28.99
C ILE A 234 -11.37 22.38 30.33
N LYS A 235 -12.67 22.03 30.38
CA LYS A 235 -13.32 21.51 31.60
C LYS A 235 -13.42 19.98 31.54
N LYS A 236 -13.48 19.37 32.73
CA LYS A 236 -13.75 17.92 32.83
C LYS A 236 -15.04 17.55 32.07
N GLY A 237 -14.94 16.51 31.23
CA GLY A 237 -15.99 16.04 30.33
C GLY A 237 -16.11 16.83 29.01
N GLU A 238 -15.40 17.94 28.86
CA GLU A 238 -15.42 18.73 27.63
C GLU A 238 -14.53 18.10 26.55
N SER A 239 -14.95 18.27 25.29
CA SER A 239 -14.14 17.92 24.11
C SER A 239 -13.90 19.15 23.24
N ILE A 240 -12.69 19.22 22.68
CA ILE A 240 -12.26 20.21 21.69
C ILE A 240 -11.84 19.46 20.44
N VAL A 241 -12.27 19.93 19.26
CA VAL A 241 -11.85 19.36 17.97
C VAL A 241 -10.95 20.37 17.26
N PHE A 242 -9.75 19.93 16.90
CA PHE A 242 -8.80 20.61 16.02
C PHE A 242 -9.03 20.16 14.59
N SER A 243 -8.97 21.08 13.65
CA SER A 243 -9.01 20.86 12.20
C SER A 243 -7.77 21.46 11.55
N ALA A 244 -6.99 20.68 10.82
CA ALA A 244 -5.99 21.18 9.87
C ALA A 244 -6.41 20.80 8.45
N SER A 245 -6.45 21.76 7.53
CA SER A 245 -6.96 21.57 6.18
C SER A 245 -6.43 22.60 5.20
N THR A 246 -6.52 22.29 3.89
CA THR A 246 -6.29 23.25 2.80
C THR A 246 -7.48 24.17 2.54
N SER A 247 -8.55 24.07 3.30
CA SER A 247 -9.75 24.91 3.19
C SER A 247 -10.30 25.30 4.57
N ALA A 248 -10.83 26.50 4.67
CA ALA A 248 -11.51 26.97 5.88
C ALA A 248 -12.79 26.17 6.17
N CYS A 249 -13.20 26.12 7.42
CA CYS A 249 -14.48 25.53 7.84
C CYS A 249 -15.23 26.40 8.84
N LYS A 250 -16.53 26.14 8.97
CA LYS A 250 -17.33 26.69 10.08
C LYS A 250 -17.07 25.87 11.34
N THR A 251 -16.48 26.50 12.34
CA THR A 251 -15.97 25.81 13.53
C THR A 251 -17.05 25.23 14.42
N GLY A 252 -18.24 25.82 14.42
CA GLY A 252 -19.40 25.30 15.17
C GLY A 252 -19.86 23.91 14.75
N GLY A 253 -19.53 23.47 13.52
CA GLY A 253 -19.85 22.14 12.99
C GLY A 253 -18.81 21.06 13.26
N LEU A 254 -17.61 21.40 13.74
CA LEU A 254 -16.48 20.47 13.83
C LEU A 254 -16.73 19.25 14.72
N LYS A 255 -17.44 19.42 15.85
CA LYS A 255 -17.76 18.30 16.76
C LYS A 255 -18.70 17.28 16.10
N ALA A 256 -19.73 17.78 15.40
CA ALA A 256 -20.66 16.93 14.66
C ALA A 256 -19.98 16.23 13.48
N LEU A 257 -19.13 16.95 12.75
CA LEU A 257 -18.34 16.39 11.65
C LEU A 257 -17.42 15.26 12.15
N PHE A 258 -16.69 15.48 13.25
CA PHE A 258 -15.83 14.45 13.84
C PHE A 258 -16.64 13.19 14.21
N THR A 259 -17.78 13.36 14.86
CA THR A 259 -18.63 12.24 15.28
C THR A 259 -19.14 11.46 14.07
N LYS A 260 -19.63 12.15 13.04
CA LYS A 260 -20.05 11.54 11.77
C LYS A 260 -18.94 10.71 11.14
N GLU A 261 -17.75 11.29 11.00
CA GLU A 261 -16.60 10.59 10.41
C GLU A 261 -16.20 9.33 11.20
N VAL A 262 -16.29 9.36 12.55
CA VAL A 262 -16.03 8.17 13.38
C VAL A 262 -17.14 7.12 13.21
N GLU A 263 -18.39 7.52 13.11
CA GLU A 263 -19.51 6.59 12.89
C GLU A 263 -19.40 5.84 11.57
N GLU A 264 -18.88 6.48 10.53
CA GLU A 264 -18.63 5.89 9.21
C GLU A 264 -17.44 4.93 9.17
N ARG A 265 -16.64 4.83 10.23
CA ARG A 265 -15.48 3.91 10.29
C ARG A 265 -15.90 2.53 10.77
N SER A 266 -15.40 1.51 10.07
CA SER A 266 -15.53 0.11 10.48
C SER A 266 -14.53 -0.20 11.61
N PRO A 267 -14.91 -1.03 12.60
CA PRO A 267 -13.99 -1.46 13.65
C PRO A 267 -12.86 -2.34 13.10
N ARG A 268 -11.73 -2.37 13.82
CA ARG A 268 -10.59 -3.29 13.60
C ARG A 268 -10.53 -4.30 14.72
N ASP A 269 -11.56 -5.10 14.87
CA ASP A 269 -11.75 -6.05 15.98
C ASP A 269 -11.22 -7.45 15.71
N ASN A 270 -10.74 -7.70 14.47
CA ASN A 270 -10.13 -8.96 14.06
C ASN A 270 -9.24 -8.77 12.82
N PHE A 271 -8.53 -9.81 12.43
CA PHE A 271 -7.62 -9.81 11.27
C PHE A 271 -8.31 -9.41 9.97
N PHE A 272 -9.46 -10.02 9.66
CA PHE A 272 -10.20 -9.71 8.44
C PHE A 272 -10.63 -8.23 8.38
N HIS A 273 -11.18 -7.70 9.48
CA HIS A 273 -11.60 -6.29 9.52
C HIS A 273 -10.42 -5.31 9.47
N CYS A 274 -9.24 -5.68 9.97
CA CYS A 274 -8.01 -4.92 9.74
C CYS A 274 -7.68 -4.84 8.25
N LEU A 275 -7.70 -5.97 7.54
CA LEU A 275 -7.42 -6.03 6.11
C LEU A 275 -8.47 -5.27 5.28
N VAL A 276 -9.76 -5.32 5.63
CA VAL A 276 -10.82 -4.53 4.98
C VAL A 276 -10.54 -3.02 5.14
N ASN A 277 -10.19 -2.57 6.35
CA ASN A 277 -9.80 -1.18 6.57
C ASN A 277 -8.56 -0.80 5.75
N ALA A 278 -7.56 -1.68 5.66
CA ALA A 278 -6.37 -1.47 4.83
C ALA A 278 -6.72 -1.42 3.34
N ALA A 279 -7.62 -2.29 2.85
CA ALA A 279 -8.09 -2.26 1.46
C ALA A 279 -8.67 -0.90 1.09
N HIS A 280 -9.52 -0.34 1.94
CA HIS A 280 -10.11 0.98 1.72
C HIS A 280 -9.09 2.12 1.69
N GLN A 281 -7.92 1.97 2.31
CA GLN A 281 -6.86 3.00 2.26
C GLN A 281 -6.22 3.12 0.88
N PHE A 282 -6.23 2.05 0.07
CA PHE A 282 -5.70 2.08 -1.30
C PHE A 282 -6.67 2.67 -2.31
N HIS A 283 -7.94 2.81 -1.97
CA HIS A 283 -8.92 3.48 -2.81
C HIS A 283 -8.52 4.93 -3.01
N ASN A 284 -8.49 5.39 -4.27
CA ASN A 284 -8.14 6.76 -4.62
C ASN A 284 -9.19 7.35 -5.58
N ARG A 285 -9.96 8.30 -5.08
CA ARG A 285 -10.96 9.04 -5.83
C ARG A 285 -10.42 10.40 -6.22
N THR A 286 -10.07 10.59 -7.49
CA THR A 286 -9.58 11.87 -8.00
C THR A 286 -10.68 12.80 -8.50
N SER A 287 -11.82 12.21 -8.91
CA SER A 287 -13.02 12.95 -9.37
C SER A 287 -14.29 12.11 -9.10
N LYS A 288 -15.46 12.64 -9.48
CA LYS A 288 -16.72 11.89 -9.36
C LYS A 288 -16.70 10.60 -10.18
N ASP A 289 -16.05 10.60 -11.34
CA ASP A 289 -16.09 9.51 -12.33
C ASP A 289 -14.82 8.67 -12.37
N GLU A 290 -13.79 9.02 -11.64
CA GLU A 290 -12.50 8.34 -11.66
C GLU A 290 -12.16 7.69 -10.32
N ARG A 291 -11.81 6.42 -10.41
CA ARG A 291 -11.34 5.61 -9.29
C ARG A 291 -10.06 4.89 -9.66
N TYR A 292 -9.14 4.89 -8.74
CA TYR A 292 -7.83 4.26 -8.87
C TYR A 292 -7.52 3.41 -7.65
N ILE A 293 -6.53 2.54 -7.78
CA ILE A 293 -5.90 1.83 -6.67
C ILE A 293 -4.46 2.36 -6.54
N LEU A 294 -4.12 2.89 -5.37
CA LEU A 294 -2.72 3.18 -5.02
C LEU A 294 -1.98 1.88 -4.75
N ALA A 295 -0.80 1.69 -5.36
CA ALA A 295 -0.03 0.46 -5.20
C ALA A 295 0.51 0.27 -3.78
N GLY A 296 0.78 1.36 -3.06
CA GLY A 296 1.27 1.29 -1.69
C GLY A 296 1.69 2.63 -1.10
N TYR A 297 1.68 2.70 0.20
CA TYR A 297 2.06 3.89 0.95
C TYR A 297 3.47 3.73 1.55
N PRO A 298 4.24 4.84 1.64
CA PRO A 298 3.83 6.22 1.32
C PRO A 298 4.29 6.74 -0.05
N TRP A 299 4.93 5.94 -0.92
CA TRP A 299 5.61 6.46 -2.10
C TRP A 299 5.16 5.89 -3.45
N PHE A 300 4.32 4.87 -3.48
CA PHE A 300 3.83 4.32 -4.73
C PHE A 300 2.66 5.13 -5.28
N LYS A 301 2.54 5.12 -6.62
CA LYS A 301 1.45 5.71 -7.39
C LYS A 301 0.43 4.64 -7.79
N CYS A 302 -0.53 5.03 -8.63
CA CYS A 302 -1.48 4.10 -9.25
C CYS A 302 -0.81 3.39 -10.43
N ARG A 303 -0.23 2.21 -10.20
CA ARG A 303 0.44 1.41 -11.23
C ARG A 303 -0.50 0.37 -11.82
N ALA A 304 -0.42 0.16 -13.12
CA ALA A 304 -1.36 -0.71 -13.84
C ALA A 304 -1.28 -2.18 -13.40
N ARG A 305 -0.07 -2.75 -13.32
CA ARG A 305 0.13 -4.14 -12.84
C ARG A 305 -0.44 -4.34 -11.45
N ASP A 306 -0.05 -3.46 -10.52
CA ASP A 306 -0.50 -3.51 -9.12
C ASP A 306 -2.03 -3.38 -9.02
N THR A 307 -2.61 -2.49 -9.83
CA THR A 307 -4.06 -2.32 -9.89
C THR A 307 -4.76 -3.62 -10.29
N PHE A 308 -4.38 -4.26 -11.40
CA PHE A 308 -5.07 -5.46 -11.87
C PHE A 308 -4.86 -6.68 -10.96
N ILE A 309 -3.67 -6.83 -10.36
CA ILE A 309 -3.42 -7.90 -9.40
C ILE A 309 -4.19 -7.67 -8.09
N ALA A 310 -4.21 -6.44 -7.58
CA ALA A 310 -4.83 -6.13 -6.30
C ALA A 310 -6.36 -5.99 -6.36
N LEU A 311 -6.91 -5.55 -7.49
CA LEU A 311 -8.31 -5.18 -7.60
C LEU A 311 -9.29 -6.28 -7.17
N PRO A 312 -9.15 -7.56 -7.56
CA PRO A 312 -10.07 -8.60 -7.11
C PRO A 312 -10.12 -8.74 -5.58
N GLY A 313 -8.96 -8.81 -4.92
CA GLY A 313 -8.88 -8.97 -3.46
C GLY A 313 -9.35 -7.74 -2.69
N LEU A 314 -9.04 -6.53 -3.18
CA LEU A 314 -9.42 -5.27 -2.52
C LEU A 314 -10.90 -4.92 -2.68
N THR A 315 -11.63 -5.60 -3.55
CA THR A 315 -13.03 -5.27 -3.85
C THR A 315 -13.95 -6.49 -3.82
N LEU A 316 -13.75 -7.46 -4.71
CA LEU A 316 -14.64 -8.63 -4.83
C LEU A 316 -14.63 -9.48 -3.56
N SER A 317 -13.46 -9.72 -2.97
CA SER A 317 -13.34 -10.53 -1.75
C SER A 317 -13.93 -9.88 -0.49
N ILE A 318 -14.32 -8.62 -0.57
CA ILE A 318 -15.01 -7.90 0.51
C ILE A 318 -16.44 -7.47 0.14
N GLY A 319 -16.95 -7.94 -1.02
CA GLY A 319 -18.31 -7.67 -1.47
C GLY A 319 -18.54 -6.29 -2.09
N GLU A 320 -17.49 -5.62 -2.58
CA GLU A 320 -17.55 -4.29 -3.18
C GLU A 320 -17.45 -4.36 -4.73
N GLU A 321 -18.33 -5.09 -5.37
CA GLU A 321 -18.37 -5.27 -6.83
C GLU A 321 -18.50 -3.94 -7.58
N ASP A 322 -19.33 -3.02 -7.08
CA ASP A 322 -19.51 -1.70 -7.69
C ASP A 322 -18.18 -0.91 -7.72
N TYR A 323 -17.34 -1.04 -6.69
CA TYR A 323 -16.05 -0.37 -6.69
C TYR A 323 -15.08 -0.99 -7.69
N PHE A 324 -15.11 -2.32 -7.86
CA PHE A 324 -14.39 -3.01 -8.93
C PHE A 324 -14.75 -2.41 -10.29
N GLU A 325 -16.04 -2.28 -10.60
CA GLU A 325 -16.54 -1.76 -11.88
C GLU A 325 -16.12 -0.30 -12.12
N LEU A 326 -16.13 0.53 -11.07
CA LEU A 326 -15.67 1.93 -11.15
C LEU A 326 -14.16 2.05 -11.44
N VAL A 327 -13.33 1.23 -10.81
CA VAL A 327 -11.88 1.20 -11.09
C VAL A 327 -11.64 0.64 -12.50
N MET A 328 -12.31 -0.44 -12.87
CA MET A 328 -12.18 -1.03 -14.20
C MET A 328 -12.64 -0.09 -15.32
N LYS A 329 -13.64 0.75 -15.10
CA LYS A 329 -14.04 1.79 -16.05
C LYS A 329 -12.88 2.74 -16.37
N THR A 330 -12.15 3.18 -15.33
CA THR A 330 -10.99 4.05 -15.49
C THR A 330 -9.81 3.31 -16.13
N ALA A 331 -9.53 2.09 -15.68
CA ALA A 331 -8.41 1.28 -16.17
C ALA A 331 -8.63 0.84 -17.63
N ALA A 332 -9.84 0.42 -18.00
CA ALA A 332 -10.21 0.05 -19.37
C ALA A 332 -10.06 1.23 -20.34
N ARG A 333 -10.41 2.46 -19.91
CA ARG A 333 -10.15 3.66 -20.70
C ARG A 333 -8.66 3.79 -21.00
N GLY A 334 -7.79 3.68 -20.00
CA GLY A 334 -6.34 3.74 -20.18
C GLY A 334 -5.81 2.63 -21.10
N LEU A 335 -6.30 1.38 -20.96
CA LEU A 335 -5.94 0.28 -21.87
C LEU A 335 -6.37 0.56 -23.32
N ASN A 336 -7.58 1.06 -23.54
CA ASN A 336 -8.06 1.40 -24.89
C ASN A 336 -7.24 2.55 -25.50
N GLU A 337 -6.98 3.61 -24.74
CA GLU A 337 -6.12 4.71 -25.17
C GLU A 337 -4.72 4.21 -25.57
N PHE A 338 -4.13 3.32 -24.76
CA PHE A 338 -2.84 2.72 -25.09
C PHE A 338 -2.90 1.87 -26.36
N MET A 339 -3.88 0.97 -26.51
CA MET A 339 -4.04 0.12 -27.69
C MET A 339 -4.29 0.92 -28.98
N GLU A 340 -4.94 2.06 -28.87
CA GLU A 340 -5.23 2.97 -29.98
C GLU A 340 -4.09 3.96 -30.27
N GLY A 341 -3.01 3.94 -29.47
CA GLY A 341 -1.89 4.88 -29.58
C GLY A 341 -2.27 6.34 -29.26
N LYS A 342 -3.30 6.54 -28.45
CA LYS A 342 -3.77 7.85 -27.97
C LYS A 342 -3.02 8.30 -26.73
N PRO A 343 -2.92 9.63 -26.48
CA PRO A 343 -2.44 10.12 -25.20
C PRO A 343 -3.28 9.58 -24.03
N LEU A 344 -2.60 9.14 -22.96
CA LEU A 344 -3.29 8.64 -21.78
C LEU A 344 -3.95 9.78 -20.99
N THR A 345 -5.23 9.68 -20.76
CA THR A 345 -5.99 10.58 -19.88
C THR A 345 -6.16 10.00 -18.47
N ALA A 346 -6.14 8.67 -18.36
CA ALA A 346 -6.13 8.00 -17.07
C ALA A 346 -4.77 8.13 -16.38
N LYS A 347 -4.75 8.51 -15.10
CA LYS A 347 -3.52 8.63 -14.30
C LYS A 347 -3.08 7.26 -13.76
N ILE A 348 -2.88 6.30 -14.66
CA ILE A 348 -2.36 4.97 -14.37
C ILE A 348 -0.97 4.85 -14.99
N TYR A 349 0.03 4.61 -14.14
CA TYR A 349 1.42 4.51 -14.57
C TYR A 349 1.76 3.09 -15.05
N GLU A 350 2.76 3.00 -15.93
CA GLU A 350 3.34 1.73 -16.39
C GLU A 350 2.32 0.83 -17.13
N ILE A 351 1.33 1.42 -17.80
CA ILE A 351 0.31 0.67 -18.55
C ILE A 351 0.89 -0.07 -19.77
N GLU A 352 2.04 0.42 -20.27
CA GLU A 352 2.79 -0.15 -21.39
C GLU A 352 3.62 -1.40 -21.03
N GLN A 353 3.65 -1.79 -19.76
CA GLN A 353 4.40 -2.99 -19.35
C GLN A 353 3.79 -4.25 -19.99
N PRO A 354 4.64 -5.22 -20.42
CA PRO A 354 4.19 -6.34 -21.25
C PRO A 354 3.10 -7.22 -20.62
N ASP A 355 3.13 -7.40 -19.31
CA ASP A 355 2.21 -8.29 -18.59
C ASP A 355 0.91 -7.63 -18.13
N VAL A 356 0.79 -6.31 -18.26
CA VAL A 356 -0.37 -5.54 -17.76
C VAL A 356 -1.69 -6.01 -18.38
N MET A 357 -1.73 -6.19 -19.70
CA MET A 357 -2.93 -6.67 -20.37
C MET A 357 -3.31 -8.10 -19.96
N LEU A 358 -2.32 -8.94 -19.71
CA LEU A 358 -2.53 -10.31 -19.23
C LEU A 358 -3.15 -10.33 -17.83
N TRP A 359 -2.66 -9.47 -16.94
CA TRP A 359 -3.24 -9.28 -15.60
C TRP A 359 -4.64 -8.66 -15.66
N ALA A 360 -4.91 -7.78 -16.62
CA ALA A 360 -6.25 -7.24 -16.83
C ALA A 360 -7.25 -8.37 -17.20
N VAL A 361 -6.86 -9.28 -18.07
CA VAL A 361 -7.70 -10.47 -18.39
C VAL A 361 -7.92 -11.33 -17.15
N TRP A 362 -6.88 -11.57 -16.34
CA TRP A 362 -7.02 -12.32 -15.08
C TRP A 362 -7.97 -11.64 -14.09
N ALA A 363 -7.88 -10.31 -13.93
CA ALA A 363 -8.79 -9.55 -13.06
C ALA A 363 -10.25 -9.67 -13.51
N ILE A 364 -10.49 -9.58 -14.83
CA ILE A 364 -11.82 -9.76 -15.42
C ILE A 364 -12.32 -11.21 -15.22
N GLN A 365 -11.43 -12.20 -15.30
CA GLN A 365 -11.75 -13.59 -15.01
C GLN A 365 -12.18 -13.78 -13.55
N GLN A 366 -11.51 -13.13 -12.59
CA GLN A 366 -11.94 -13.16 -11.18
C GLN A 366 -13.31 -12.48 -11.01
N TYR A 367 -13.55 -11.38 -11.71
CA TYR A 367 -14.87 -10.74 -11.72
C TYR A 367 -15.96 -11.67 -12.26
N ALA A 368 -15.70 -12.40 -13.35
CA ALA A 368 -16.65 -13.38 -13.90
C ALA A 368 -17.05 -14.47 -12.89
N LYS A 369 -16.12 -14.89 -12.03
CA LYS A 369 -16.39 -15.88 -10.96
C LYS A 369 -17.33 -15.35 -9.88
N HIS A 370 -17.33 -14.04 -9.63
CA HIS A 370 -18.18 -13.41 -8.61
C HIS A 370 -19.57 -13.06 -9.14
N VAL A 371 -19.65 -12.45 -10.33
CA VAL A 371 -20.90 -11.89 -10.85
C VAL A 371 -21.56 -12.76 -11.94
N GLY A 372 -20.88 -13.81 -12.38
CA GLY A 372 -21.30 -14.66 -13.49
C GLY A 372 -20.80 -14.18 -14.86
N GLU A 373 -20.62 -15.14 -15.77
CA GLU A 373 -20.03 -14.90 -17.10
C GLU A 373 -20.91 -14.04 -18.01
N GLU A 374 -22.23 -14.06 -17.84
CA GLU A 374 -23.14 -13.23 -18.62
C GLU A 374 -22.94 -11.73 -18.37
N LYS A 375 -22.91 -11.31 -17.09
CA LYS A 375 -22.63 -9.92 -16.70
C LYS A 375 -21.22 -9.53 -17.15
N CYS A 376 -20.25 -10.41 -16.95
CA CYS A 376 -18.87 -10.21 -17.35
C CYS A 376 -18.74 -9.98 -18.86
N ASN A 377 -19.35 -10.83 -19.70
CA ASN A 377 -19.31 -10.70 -21.16
C ASN A 377 -19.97 -9.40 -21.63
N ARG A 378 -21.12 -9.03 -21.04
CA ARG A 378 -21.79 -7.76 -21.37
C ARG A 378 -20.92 -6.55 -21.10
N MET A 379 -20.17 -6.55 -19.99
CA MET A 379 -19.35 -5.42 -19.59
C MET A 379 -17.95 -5.40 -20.23
N TYR A 380 -17.32 -6.56 -20.35
CA TYR A 380 -15.90 -6.65 -20.70
C TYR A 380 -15.60 -7.56 -21.89
N GLY A 381 -16.58 -8.21 -22.50
CA GLY A 381 -16.37 -9.12 -23.64
C GLY A 381 -15.62 -8.46 -24.79
N LYS A 382 -15.99 -7.21 -25.13
CA LYS A 382 -15.27 -6.44 -26.15
C LYS A 382 -13.82 -6.17 -25.75
N LEU A 383 -13.57 -5.76 -24.51
CA LEU A 383 -12.21 -5.48 -24.03
C LEU A 383 -11.33 -6.73 -24.04
N LEU A 384 -11.86 -7.89 -23.64
CA LEU A 384 -11.17 -9.17 -23.72
C LEU A 384 -10.75 -9.50 -25.16
N TYR A 385 -11.67 -9.34 -26.12
CA TYR A 385 -11.40 -9.54 -27.54
C TYR A 385 -10.33 -8.57 -28.07
N ASP A 386 -10.45 -7.29 -27.75
CA ASP A 386 -9.51 -6.25 -28.17
C ASP A 386 -8.10 -6.51 -27.64
N ILE A 387 -7.95 -6.91 -26.37
CA ILE A 387 -6.67 -7.25 -25.75
C ILE A 387 -6.00 -8.45 -26.47
N VAL A 388 -6.74 -9.55 -26.63
CA VAL A 388 -6.19 -10.75 -27.28
C VAL A 388 -5.82 -10.47 -28.73
N THR A 389 -6.65 -9.72 -29.45
CA THR A 389 -6.38 -9.32 -30.84
C THR A 389 -5.16 -8.41 -30.94
N TYR A 390 -5.01 -7.46 -30.01
CA TYR A 390 -3.87 -6.55 -29.97
C TYR A 390 -2.54 -7.30 -29.75
N ILE A 391 -2.51 -8.24 -28.82
CA ILE A 391 -1.34 -9.08 -28.55
C ILE A 391 -1.06 -10.00 -29.74
N SER A 392 -2.07 -10.72 -30.24
CA SER A 392 -1.92 -11.66 -31.36
C SER A 392 -1.48 -11.00 -32.67
N SER A 393 -1.80 -9.72 -32.85
CA SER A 393 -1.39 -8.93 -34.02
C SER A 393 0.00 -8.30 -33.86
N ASN A 394 0.74 -8.62 -32.81
CA ASN A 394 2.09 -8.09 -32.53
C ASN A 394 2.15 -6.54 -32.50
N LYS A 395 1.08 -5.90 -32.01
CA LYS A 395 1.00 -4.43 -31.90
C LYS A 395 1.64 -3.90 -30.62
N HIS A 396 1.81 -4.75 -29.62
CA HIS A 396 2.42 -4.32 -28.35
C HIS A 396 3.92 -4.05 -28.54
N PRO A 397 4.47 -2.91 -28.09
CA PRO A 397 5.85 -2.52 -28.35
C PRO A 397 6.89 -3.45 -27.73
N ASN A 398 6.58 -4.11 -26.61
CA ASN A 398 7.51 -4.93 -25.84
C ASN A 398 7.05 -6.39 -25.65
N LEU A 399 6.05 -6.84 -26.40
CA LEU A 399 5.52 -8.21 -26.32
C LEU A 399 5.24 -8.73 -27.71
N ARG A 400 5.83 -9.88 -28.06
CA ARG A 400 5.69 -10.48 -29.39
C ARG A 400 5.17 -11.91 -29.28
N LEU A 401 4.14 -12.23 -30.01
CA LEU A 401 3.69 -13.60 -30.24
C LEU A 401 4.57 -14.23 -31.31
N MET A 402 5.23 -15.33 -30.97
CA MET A 402 6.13 -16.07 -31.85
C MET A 402 5.39 -17.23 -32.54
N ASP A 403 6.01 -17.80 -33.61
CA ASP A 403 5.39 -18.88 -34.42
C ASP A 403 5.07 -20.15 -33.60
N ASN A 404 5.74 -20.35 -32.47
CA ASN A 404 5.48 -21.44 -31.53
C ASN A 404 4.33 -21.16 -30.56
N GLY A 405 3.64 -20.02 -30.69
CA GLY A 405 2.53 -19.63 -29.85
C GLY A 405 2.89 -19.04 -28.49
N LEU A 406 4.18 -18.90 -28.19
CA LEU A 406 4.67 -18.28 -26.95
C LEU A 406 4.89 -16.77 -27.13
N LEU A 407 4.75 -16.05 -26.02
CA LEU A 407 5.07 -14.62 -25.93
C LEU A 407 6.55 -14.42 -25.59
N TYR A 408 7.17 -13.54 -26.34
CA TYR A 408 8.58 -13.11 -26.17
C TYR A 408 8.63 -11.64 -25.74
N SER A 409 9.54 -11.32 -24.82
CA SER A 409 9.79 -9.94 -24.37
C SER A 409 11.27 -9.68 -24.18
N GLU A 410 11.73 -8.44 -24.52
CA GLU A 410 13.13 -8.04 -24.40
C GLU A 410 13.37 -7.31 -23.07
N GLY A 411 14.12 -7.93 -22.17
CA GLY A 411 14.32 -7.44 -20.80
C GLY A 411 15.77 -7.23 -20.36
N LYS A 412 16.75 -7.29 -21.29
CA LYS A 412 18.19 -7.13 -20.95
C LYS A 412 18.53 -5.72 -20.48
N GLU A 413 18.04 -4.72 -21.20
CA GLU A 413 18.38 -3.31 -20.93
C GLU A 413 17.32 -2.58 -20.12
N LYS A 414 16.07 -3.06 -20.14
CA LYS A 414 14.93 -2.48 -19.41
C LYS A 414 14.15 -3.60 -18.71
N ALA A 415 13.86 -3.42 -17.43
CA ALA A 415 13.02 -4.37 -16.71
C ALA A 415 11.59 -4.40 -17.28
N VAL A 416 11.10 -5.60 -17.57
CA VAL A 416 9.79 -5.84 -18.22
C VAL A 416 8.82 -6.64 -17.34
N THR A 417 9.24 -7.07 -16.16
CA THR A 417 8.43 -7.88 -15.25
C THR A 417 8.24 -7.17 -13.90
N TRP A 418 7.51 -7.80 -12.98
CA TRP A 418 7.40 -7.33 -11.61
C TRP A 418 8.75 -7.33 -10.87
N MET A 419 9.72 -8.15 -11.31
CA MET A 419 11.11 -8.13 -10.81
C MET A 419 11.89 -6.99 -11.50
N ASN A 420 11.53 -5.76 -11.15
CA ASN A 420 11.91 -4.54 -11.86
C ASN A 420 12.99 -3.70 -11.18
N SER A 421 13.69 -4.24 -10.18
CA SER A 421 14.81 -3.53 -9.55
C SER A 421 15.94 -3.26 -10.55
N THR A 422 16.49 -2.05 -10.49
CA THR A 422 17.60 -1.61 -11.33
C THR A 422 18.76 -1.12 -10.48
N ALA A 423 19.97 -1.47 -10.88
CA ALA A 423 21.20 -0.95 -10.31
C ALA A 423 22.10 -0.43 -11.43
N ASN A 424 22.67 0.77 -11.26
CA ASN A 424 23.48 1.44 -12.28
C ASN A 424 22.78 1.53 -13.66
N GLY A 425 21.46 1.75 -13.66
CA GLY A 425 20.66 1.90 -14.88
C GLY A 425 20.31 0.61 -15.61
N ARG A 426 20.64 -0.56 -15.05
CA ARG A 426 20.33 -1.88 -15.64
C ARG A 426 19.50 -2.75 -14.71
N PRO A 427 18.66 -3.63 -15.24
CA PRO A 427 17.94 -4.60 -14.43
C PRO A 427 18.88 -5.47 -13.59
N VAL A 428 18.59 -5.63 -12.30
CA VAL A 428 19.30 -6.58 -11.43
C VAL A 428 18.96 -8.02 -11.83
N VAL A 429 17.72 -8.24 -12.27
CA VAL A 429 17.24 -9.52 -12.79
C VAL A 429 16.80 -9.30 -14.25
N PRO A 430 17.71 -9.45 -15.23
CA PRO A 430 17.46 -9.15 -16.64
C PRO A 430 16.69 -10.29 -17.30
N ARG A 431 15.40 -10.43 -16.99
CA ARG A 431 14.52 -11.47 -17.52
C ARG A 431 14.12 -11.14 -18.96
N THR A 432 14.51 -11.98 -19.90
CA THR A 432 14.35 -11.75 -21.35
C THR A 432 14.04 -13.04 -22.09
N GLY A 433 13.38 -12.95 -23.24
CA GLY A 433 12.98 -14.12 -24.01
C GLY A 433 11.56 -14.59 -23.70
N TYR A 434 11.37 -15.88 -23.62
CA TYR A 434 10.13 -16.50 -23.15
C TYR A 434 10.12 -16.45 -21.61
N ILE A 435 9.24 -15.65 -21.03
CA ILE A 435 9.13 -15.45 -19.58
C ILE A 435 8.00 -16.33 -19.06
N VAL A 436 8.25 -17.09 -18.01
CA VAL A 436 7.36 -18.17 -17.56
C VAL A 436 5.96 -17.68 -17.19
N GLU A 437 5.84 -16.63 -16.36
CA GLU A 437 4.54 -16.12 -15.96
C GLU A 437 3.79 -15.41 -17.10
N PHE A 438 4.49 -14.79 -18.05
CA PHE A 438 3.81 -14.19 -19.22
C PHE A 438 3.11 -15.28 -20.03
N ASN A 439 3.77 -16.41 -20.23
CA ASN A 439 3.25 -17.51 -21.01
C ASN A 439 2.18 -18.33 -20.26
N ALA A 440 2.29 -18.43 -18.93
CA ALA A 440 1.23 -19.00 -18.09
C ALA A 440 -0.04 -18.13 -18.14
N LEU A 441 0.08 -16.82 -17.99
CA LEU A 441 -1.01 -15.85 -18.10
C LEU A 441 -1.61 -15.83 -19.51
N TRP A 442 -0.78 -15.93 -20.55
CA TRP A 442 -1.23 -15.98 -21.94
C TRP A 442 -2.07 -17.22 -22.23
N TYR A 443 -1.59 -18.40 -21.82
CA TYR A 443 -2.36 -19.63 -21.93
C TYR A 443 -3.72 -19.52 -21.23
N ASN A 444 -3.71 -19.02 -20.00
CA ASN A 444 -4.94 -18.80 -19.24
C ASN A 444 -5.89 -17.79 -19.93
N ALA A 445 -5.35 -16.70 -20.49
CA ALA A 445 -6.13 -15.70 -21.21
C ALA A 445 -6.79 -16.29 -22.48
N LEU A 446 -6.04 -17.05 -23.27
CA LEU A 446 -6.56 -17.72 -24.47
C LEU A 446 -7.72 -18.67 -24.12
N LYS A 447 -7.53 -19.52 -23.11
CA LYS A 447 -8.55 -20.48 -22.65
C LYS A 447 -9.80 -19.78 -22.09
N PHE A 448 -9.62 -18.75 -21.27
CA PHE A 448 -10.75 -17.99 -20.71
C PHE A 448 -11.53 -17.26 -21.81
N CYS A 449 -10.84 -16.56 -22.72
CA CYS A 449 -11.50 -15.85 -23.82
C CYS A 449 -12.19 -16.82 -24.78
N ALA A 450 -11.61 -18.00 -25.05
CA ALA A 450 -12.26 -19.04 -25.84
C ALA A 450 -13.57 -19.53 -25.20
N ALA A 451 -13.54 -19.79 -23.88
CA ALA A 451 -14.72 -20.22 -23.13
C ALA A 451 -15.84 -19.16 -23.18
N ILE A 452 -15.50 -17.87 -22.99
CA ILE A 452 -16.46 -16.77 -23.09
C ILE A 452 -17.02 -16.66 -24.53
N ALA A 453 -16.15 -16.64 -25.54
CA ALA A 453 -16.60 -16.55 -26.94
C ALA A 453 -17.55 -17.69 -27.33
N GLY A 454 -17.20 -18.94 -27.03
CA GLY A 454 -18.04 -20.11 -27.34
C GLY A 454 -19.37 -20.09 -26.60
N LYS A 455 -19.39 -19.71 -25.33
CA LYS A 455 -20.62 -19.62 -24.53
C LYS A 455 -21.59 -18.57 -25.05
N PHE A 456 -21.12 -17.48 -25.64
CA PHE A 456 -21.95 -16.39 -26.14
C PHE A 456 -22.09 -16.34 -27.65
N GLY A 457 -21.81 -17.47 -28.34
CA GLY A 457 -22.20 -17.71 -29.73
C GLY A 457 -21.17 -17.31 -30.77
N ASP A 458 -19.93 -16.95 -30.38
CA ASP A 458 -18.81 -16.73 -31.30
C ASP A 458 -17.94 -18.00 -31.44
N GLU A 459 -18.52 -19.02 -32.09
CA GLU A 459 -17.84 -20.31 -32.30
C GLU A 459 -16.53 -20.18 -33.11
N THR A 460 -16.46 -19.21 -34.02
CA THR A 460 -15.29 -18.99 -34.87
C THR A 460 -14.12 -18.49 -34.05
N SER A 461 -14.33 -17.46 -33.25
CA SER A 461 -13.30 -16.94 -32.33
C SER A 461 -12.93 -17.97 -31.28
N ALA A 462 -13.91 -18.70 -30.72
CA ALA A 462 -13.64 -19.77 -29.75
C ALA A 462 -12.69 -20.84 -30.32
N ALA A 463 -13.00 -21.37 -31.52
CA ALA A 463 -12.18 -22.40 -32.17
C ALA A 463 -10.74 -21.89 -32.51
N MET A 464 -10.62 -20.64 -32.94
CA MET A 464 -9.33 -20.01 -33.22
C MET A 464 -8.50 -19.88 -31.94
N LEU A 465 -9.11 -19.39 -30.85
CA LEU A 465 -8.43 -19.20 -29.56
C LEU A 465 -8.01 -20.54 -28.94
N GLU A 466 -8.86 -21.59 -29.03
CA GLU A 466 -8.50 -22.94 -28.57
C GLU A 466 -7.29 -23.49 -29.33
N LYS A 467 -7.23 -23.33 -30.64
CA LYS A 467 -6.07 -23.74 -31.44
C LYS A 467 -4.78 -23.02 -31.03
N HIS A 468 -4.88 -21.71 -30.73
CA HIS A 468 -3.74 -20.95 -30.21
C HIS A 468 -3.33 -21.43 -28.82
N ALA A 469 -4.30 -21.74 -27.95
CA ALA A 469 -4.05 -22.28 -26.63
C ALA A 469 -3.36 -23.67 -26.68
N GLU A 470 -3.81 -24.57 -27.59
CA GLU A 470 -3.17 -25.87 -27.80
C GLU A 470 -1.69 -25.72 -28.18
N LEU A 471 -1.39 -24.86 -29.16
CA LEU A 471 -0.03 -24.57 -29.58
C LEU A 471 0.80 -23.97 -28.43
N CYS A 472 0.26 -22.97 -27.74
CA CYS A 472 0.91 -22.35 -26.58
C CYS A 472 1.19 -23.38 -25.47
N GLY A 473 0.23 -24.26 -25.14
CA GLY A 473 0.35 -25.27 -24.11
C GLY A 473 1.44 -26.32 -24.41
N SER A 474 1.49 -26.82 -25.66
CA SER A 474 2.54 -27.74 -26.07
C SER A 474 3.92 -27.09 -25.97
N SER A 475 4.06 -25.91 -26.55
CA SER A 475 5.32 -25.16 -26.53
C SER A 475 5.76 -24.74 -25.12
N PHE A 476 4.79 -24.45 -24.25
CA PHE A 476 5.04 -24.11 -22.84
C PHE A 476 5.74 -25.27 -22.11
N THR A 477 5.18 -26.47 -22.23
CA THR A 477 5.76 -27.65 -21.57
C THR A 477 7.14 -28.02 -22.12
N GLU A 478 7.30 -27.94 -23.43
CA GLU A 478 8.61 -28.22 -24.09
C GLU A 478 9.68 -27.18 -23.70
N THR A 479 9.28 -25.90 -23.51
CA THR A 479 10.22 -24.81 -23.23
C THR A 479 10.58 -24.69 -21.76
N PHE A 480 9.61 -24.84 -20.84
CA PHE A 480 9.82 -24.48 -19.45
C PHE A 480 10.02 -25.66 -18.50
N VAL A 481 9.46 -26.84 -18.79
CA VAL A 481 9.56 -27.98 -17.85
C VAL A 481 10.98 -28.59 -17.96
N ASN A 482 11.68 -28.65 -16.84
CA ASN A 482 13.02 -29.22 -16.77
C ASN A 482 13.04 -30.61 -16.11
N GLU A 483 14.16 -31.29 -16.21
CA GLU A 483 14.38 -32.65 -15.71
C GLU A 483 14.27 -32.76 -14.16
N TYR A 484 14.40 -31.65 -13.42
CA TYR A 484 14.25 -31.61 -11.95
C TYR A 484 12.80 -31.34 -11.49
N GLY A 485 11.86 -31.26 -12.44
CA GLY A 485 10.43 -31.15 -12.15
C GLY A 485 9.96 -29.77 -11.70
N TYR A 486 10.70 -28.70 -12.04
CA TYR A 486 10.25 -27.32 -11.90
C TYR A 486 10.32 -26.60 -13.26
N LEU A 487 10.03 -25.29 -13.31
CA LEU A 487 10.04 -24.53 -14.55
C LEU A 487 11.22 -23.57 -14.57
N PHE A 488 11.88 -23.46 -15.74
CA PHE A 488 12.80 -22.36 -15.98
C PHE A 488 12.12 -21.02 -15.80
N ASP A 489 12.82 -20.04 -15.23
CA ASP A 489 12.24 -18.71 -14.97
C ASP A 489 12.03 -17.93 -16.28
N TYR A 490 12.99 -18.02 -17.19
CA TYR A 490 12.87 -17.56 -18.57
C TYR A 490 13.80 -18.37 -19.49
N VAL A 491 13.53 -18.32 -20.80
CA VAL A 491 14.32 -19.01 -21.81
C VAL A 491 14.55 -18.08 -23.00
N GLU A 492 15.81 -17.82 -23.33
CA GLU A 492 16.18 -17.17 -24.58
C GLU A 492 16.29 -18.23 -25.70
N PRO A 493 15.76 -18.01 -26.92
CA PRO A 493 15.72 -19.03 -27.97
C PRO A 493 17.10 -19.54 -28.45
N LYS A 494 18.16 -18.79 -28.19
CA LYS A 494 19.55 -19.16 -28.64
C LYS A 494 20.51 -19.32 -27.47
N ASP A 495 20.10 -19.06 -26.27
CA ASP A 495 20.91 -19.08 -25.05
C ASP A 495 20.47 -20.21 -24.11
N MET A 496 21.27 -20.42 -23.06
CA MET A 496 20.89 -21.35 -22.00
C MET A 496 19.69 -20.85 -21.22
N PRO A 497 18.75 -21.72 -20.82
CA PRO A 497 17.62 -21.33 -19.97
C PRO A 497 18.11 -20.93 -18.59
N ASP A 498 17.35 -20.03 -17.91
CA ASP A 498 17.63 -19.67 -16.53
C ASP A 498 17.15 -20.75 -15.55
N TRP A 499 18.11 -21.35 -14.86
CA TRP A 499 17.91 -22.43 -13.90
C TRP A 499 17.56 -21.94 -12.49
N SER A 500 17.49 -20.63 -12.27
CA SER A 500 17.17 -20.07 -10.96
C SER A 500 15.79 -20.54 -10.49
N VAL A 501 15.71 -21.06 -9.28
CA VAL A 501 14.43 -21.42 -8.67
C VAL A 501 13.79 -20.13 -8.13
N ARG A 502 12.80 -19.64 -8.86
CA ARG A 502 12.05 -18.42 -8.58
C ARG A 502 10.55 -18.70 -8.45
N PRO A 503 9.79 -17.84 -7.76
CA PRO A 503 8.37 -18.09 -7.48
C PRO A 503 7.46 -17.94 -8.71
N ASN A 504 7.94 -17.38 -9.82
CA ASN A 504 7.12 -17.06 -10.99
C ASN A 504 6.45 -18.28 -11.63
N MET A 505 7.04 -19.47 -11.46
CA MET A 505 6.45 -20.74 -11.90
C MET A 505 5.13 -21.09 -11.22
N ILE A 506 4.82 -20.47 -10.05
CA ILE A 506 3.58 -20.76 -9.32
C ILE A 506 2.34 -20.38 -10.11
N PHE A 507 2.42 -19.38 -10.98
CA PHE A 507 1.28 -18.93 -11.79
C PHE A 507 0.81 -20.02 -12.76
N ALA A 508 1.73 -20.82 -13.31
CA ALA A 508 1.36 -21.95 -14.16
C ALA A 508 0.55 -23.04 -13.41
N VAL A 509 0.57 -23.03 -12.08
CA VAL A 509 -0.21 -23.94 -11.21
C VAL A 509 -1.46 -23.27 -10.67
N ALA A 510 -1.36 -22.03 -10.21
CA ALA A 510 -2.42 -21.31 -9.52
C ALA A 510 -3.56 -20.86 -10.46
N LEU A 511 -3.24 -20.42 -11.67
CA LEU A 511 -4.23 -19.93 -12.63
C LEU A 511 -5.28 -20.99 -12.99
N ASP A 512 -6.50 -20.58 -13.34
CA ASP A 512 -7.61 -21.48 -13.61
C ASP A 512 -7.30 -22.50 -14.70
N TYR A 513 -6.70 -22.03 -15.79
CA TYR A 513 -6.23 -22.87 -16.88
C TYR A 513 -4.72 -23.01 -16.83
N SER A 514 -4.25 -24.24 -16.67
CA SER A 514 -2.85 -24.59 -16.58
C SER A 514 -2.41 -25.38 -17.82
N PRO A 515 -1.27 -25.07 -18.44
CA PRO A 515 -0.72 -25.90 -19.52
C PRO A 515 -0.04 -27.18 -19.00
N LEU A 516 0.11 -27.33 -17.70
CA LEU A 516 0.82 -28.43 -17.04
C LEU A 516 -0.11 -29.60 -16.72
N THR A 517 0.38 -30.82 -16.80
CA THR A 517 -0.28 -32.02 -16.26
C THR A 517 -0.38 -31.95 -14.73
N SER A 518 -1.30 -32.70 -14.14
CA SER A 518 -1.45 -32.74 -12.66
C SER A 518 -0.16 -33.16 -11.94
N ALA A 519 0.62 -34.07 -12.53
CA ALA A 519 1.91 -34.49 -11.98
C ALA A 519 2.94 -33.36 -12.01
N GLN A 520 3.02 -32.61 -13.11
CA GLN A 520 3.90 -31.45 -13.25
C GLN A 520 3.49 -30.32 -12.30
N GLN A 521 2.19 -30.01 -12.19
CA GLN A 521 1.67 -29.00 -11.24
C GLN A 521 2.08 -29.34 -9.82
N LYS A 522 1.92 -30.62 -9.41
CA LYS A 522 2.33 -31.08 -8.08
C LYS A 522 3.84 -30.95 -7.87
N SER A 523 4.66 -31.31 -8.85
CA SER A 523 6.11 -31.22 -8.76
C SER A 523 6.58 -29.76 -8.62
N VAL A 524 6.04 -28.83 -9.41
CA VAL A 524 6.33 -27.39 -9.31
C VAL A 524 5.95 -26.86 -7.92
N LEU A 525 4.75 -27.20 -7.43
CA LEU A 525 4.31 -26.78 -6.10
C LEU A 525 5.20 -27.32 -4.98
N ASP A 526 5.65 -28.59 -5.09
CA ASP A 526 6.54 -29.20 -4.11
C ASP A 526 7.92 -28.50 -4.07
N VAL A 527 8.44 -28.05 -5.23
CA VAL A 527 9.68 -27.25 -5.29
C VAL A 527 9.47 -25.87 -4.66
N CYS A 528 8.38 -25.18 -4.99
CA CYS A 528 8.04 -23.90 -4.36
C CYS A 528 7.94 -24.04 -2.83
N THR A 529 7.30 -25.09 -2.34
CA THR A 529 7.15 -25.34 -0.90
C THR A 529 8.51 -25.57 -0.23
N ARG A 530 9.35 -26.38 -0.82
CA ARG A 530 10.63 -26.78 -0.24
C ARG A 530 11.66 -25.65 -0.25
N GLU A 531 11.69 -24.81 -1.30
CA GLU A 531 12.78 -23.85 -1.51
C GLU A 531 12.39 -22.39 -1.29
N LEU A 532 11.12 -22.04 -1.49
CA LEU A 532 10.69 -20.64 -1.51
C LEU A 532 9.76 -20.25 -0.36
N LEU A 533 9.01 -21.19 0.21
CA LEU A 533 8.00 -20.88 1.22
C LEU A 533 8.64 -20.34 2.51
N THR A 534 8.06 -19.23 2.99
CA THR A 534 8.35 -18.63 4.31
C THR A 534 7.03 -18.37 5.05
N PRO A 535 7.06 -18.04 6.35
CA PRO A 535 5.86 -17.57 7.05
C PRO A 535 5.28 -16.26 6.50
N LYS A 536 6.02 -15.55 5.64
CA LYS A 536 5.69 -14.21 5.11
C LYS A 536 5.53 -14.21 3.58
N GLY A 537 5.22 -15.35 2.97
CA GLY A 537 5.06 -15.50 1.52
C GLY A 537 6.19 -16.28 0.85
N LEU A 538 6.36 -16.12 -0.46
CA LEU A 538 7.41 -16.81 -1.20
C LEU A 538 8.66 -15.92 -1.35
N ARG A 539 9.84 -16.54 -1.18
CA ARG A 539 11.12 -15.92 -1.56
C ARG A 539 11.16 -15.66 -3.05
N SER A 540 11.73 -14.54 -3.44
CA SER A 540 11.96 -14.17 -4.84
C SER A 540 13.08 -14.97 -5.52
N LEU A 541 13.92 -15.66 -4.74
CA LEU A 541 14.98 -16.56 -5.19
C LEU A 541 15.23 -17.61 -4.12
N SER A 542 15.52 -18.85 -4.55
CA SER A 542 15.92 -19.94 -3.64
C SER A 542 17.26 -19.64 -2.95
N PRO A 543 17.39 -19.98 -1.65
CA PRO A 543 18.68 -19.91 -0.95
C PRO A 543 19.81 -20.73 -1.57
N LYS A 544 19.49 -21.69 -2.44
CA LYS A 544 20.46 -22.53 -3.16
C LYS A 544 20.96 -21.90 -4.45
N SER A 545 20.31 -20.85 -4.92
CA SER A 545 20.69 -20.17 -6.17
C SER A 545 21.82 -19.18 -5.94
N GLY A 546 22.71 -19.05 -6.93
CA GLY A 546 23.73 -18.00 -6.92
C GLY A 546 23.11 -16.61 -6.87
N GLY A 547 23.74 -15.69 -6.15
CA GLY A 547 23.23 -14.33 -5.98
C GLY A 547 22.12 -14.16 -4.94
N TYR A 548 21.82 -15.20 -4.14
CA TYR A 548 20.87 -15.10 -3.03
C TYR A 548 21.24 -13.99 -2.05
N ASN A 549 20.36 -13.00 -1.90
CA ASN A 549 20.55 -11.83 -1.05
C ASN A 549 19.22 -11.50 -0.35
N PRO A 550 18.93 -12.12 0.80
CA PRO A 550 17.60 -12.08 1.42
C PRO A 550 17.32 -10.84 2.27
N MET A 551 18.31 -9.97 2.54
CA MET A 551 18.18 -8.87 3.49
C MET A 551 18.02 -7.54 2.76
N TYR A 552 16.84 -6.92 2.90
CA TYR A 552 16.53 -5.62 2.26
C TYR A 552 16.86 -4.46 3.19
N THR A 553 18.15 -4.17 3.35
CA THR A 553 18.68 -3.19 4.31
C THR A 553 19.78 -2.32 3.69
N GLY A 554 20.13 -1.24 4.39
CA GLY A 554 21.25 -0.38 4.02
C GLY A 554 20.94 0.65 2.93
N PRO A 555 21.95 1.23 2.28
CA PRO A 555 21.81 2.22 1.21
C PRO A 555 21.06 1.70 -0.02
N GLN A 556 20.60 2.62 -0.87
CA GLN A 556 19.76 2.32 -2.05
C GLN A 556 20.33 1.16 -2.91
N THR A 557 21.60 1.24 -3.28
CA THR A 557 22.22 0.22 -4.13
C THR A 557 22.18 -1.18 -3.52
N GLN A 558 22.42 -1.31 -2.20
CA GLN A 558 22.34 -2.60 -1.51
C GLN A 558 20.91 -3.15 -1.52
N ARG A 559 19.93 -2.29 -1.29
CA ARG A 559 18.52 -2.68 -1.36
C ARG A 559 18.09 -3.07 -2.76
N ASP A 560 18.54 -2.35 -3.80
CA ASP A 560 18.22 -2.67 -5.19
C ASP A 560 18.72 -4.05 -5.58
N TYR A 561 19.92 -4.45 -5.14
CA TYR A 561 20.45 -5.80 -5.35
C TYR A 561 19.74 -6.89 -4.54
N ALA A 562 19.09 -6.55 -3.42
CA ALA A 562 18.37 -7.51 -2.60
C ALA A 562 16.89 -7.69 -3.03
N TYR A 563 16.30 -6.67 -3.65
CA TYR A 563 14.86 -6.49 -3.81
C TYR A 563 14.13 -7.69 -4.41
N HIS A 564 14.73 -8.38 -5.38
CA HIS A 564 14.20 -9.59 -6.02
C HIS A 564 15.18 -10.78 -6.00
N GLN A 565 16.08 -10.81 -5.03
CA GLN A 565 17.14 -11.81 -4.94
C GLN A 565 17.10 -12.65 -3.66
N GLY A 566 15.90 -12.87 -3.12
CA GLY A 566 15.72 -13.73 -1.95
C GLY A 566 14.77 -13.18 -0.88
N THR A 567 14.35 -11.92 -0.99
CA THR A 567 13.30 -11.34 -0.15
C THR A 567 11.98 -12.07 -0.33
N ALA A 568 11.14 -12.10 0.70
CA ALA A 568 9.84 -12.76 0.68
C ALA A 568 8.70 -11.78 0.33
N TRP A 569 7.78 -12.23 -0.52
CA TRP A 569 6.67 -11.44 -1.05
C TRP A 569 5.33 -12.08 -0.71
N PRO A 570 4.51 -11.44 0.13
CA PRO A 570 3.22 -11.99 0.57
C PRO A 570 2.21 -12.25 -0.55
N TRP A 571 2.12 -11.38 -1.57
CA TRP A 571 1.16 -11.55 -2.65
C TRP A 571 1.36 -12.87 -3.44
N LEU A 572 2.59 -13.30 -3.61
CA LEU A 572 2.91 -14.61 -4.19
C LEU A 572 2.45 -15.76 -3.31
N GLY A 573 2.39 -15.53 -1.98
CA GLY A 573 1.84 -16.48 -1.02
C GLY A 573 0.36 -16.77 -1.26
N GLY A 574 -0.43 -15.77 -1.71
CA GLY A 574 -1.83 -15.97 -2.08
C GLY A 574 -1.98 -16.95 -3.25
N PHE A 575 -1.22 -16.76 -4.33
CA PHE A 575 -1.18 -17.70 -5.46
C PHE A 575 -0.67 -19.09 -5.07
N TYR A 576 0.32 -19.15 -4.18
CA TYR A 576 0.79 -20.43 -3.62
C TYR A 576 -0.32 -21.17 -2.87
N MET A 577 -1.08 -20.48 -2.04
CA MET A 577 -2.19 -21.09 -1.29
C MET A 577 -3.31 -21.54 -2.21
N GLU A 578 -3.64 -20.77 -3.24
CA GLU A 578 -4.58 -21.19 -4.29
C GLU A 578 -4.12 -22.44 -5.03
N ALA A 579 -2.84 -22.51 -5.43
CA ALA A 579 -2.25 -23.70 -6.03
C ALA A 579 -2.34 -24.94 -5.09
N CYS A 580 -2.09 -24.75 -3.81
CA CYS A 580 -2.26 -25.82 -2.80
C CYS A 580 -3.72 -26.29 -2.72
N LEU A 581 -4.69 -25.38 -2.69
CA LEU A 581 -6.12 -25.73 -2.68
C LEU A 581 -6.55 -26.45 -3.95
N LYS A 582 -6.03 -26.06 -5.12
CA LYS A 582 -6.29 -26.76 -6.39
C LYS A 582 -5.82 -28.22 -6.37
N ILE A 583 -4.63 -28.47 -5.86
CA ILE A 583 -3.99 -29.79 -5.92
C ILE A 583 -4.43 -30.67 -4.75
N TYR A 584 -4.38 -30.15 -3.53
CA TYR A 584 -4.58 -30.93 -2.31
C TYR A 584 -5.98 -30.81 -1.72
N LYS A 585 -6.81 -29.91 -2.26
CA LYS A 585 -8.17 -29.67 -1.77
C LYS A 585 -8.15 -29.44 -0.22
N ARG A 586 -9.10 -30.01 0.48
CA ARG A 586 -9.22 -29.87 1.95
C ARG A 586 -8.06 -30.48 2.76
N THR A 587 -7.26 -31.36 2.18
CA THR A 587 -6.20 -32.06 2.93
C THR A 587 -5.09 -31.13 3.43
N ARG A 588 -4.93 -29.97 2.83
CA ARG A 588 -3.94 -28.94 3.24
C ARG A 588 -4.55 -27.74 3.96
N LEU A 589 -5.87 -27.72 4.19
CA LEU A 589 -6.58 -26.56 4.73
C LEU A 589 -5.96 -26.05 6.05
N SER A 590 -5.77 -26.93 7.05
CA SER A 590 -5.17 -26.54 8.33
C SER A 590 -3.72 -26.04 8.22
N PHE A 591 -2.97 -26.51 7.21
CA PHE A 591 -1.64 -25.99 6.94
C PHE A 591 -1.73 -24.56 6.41
N LEU A 592 -2.64 -24.28 5.47
CA LEU A 592 -2.82 -22.95 4.88
C LEU A 592 -3.38 -21.95 5.88
N GLU A 593 -4.31 -22.36 6.73
CA GLU A 593 -4.80 -21.50 7.83
C GLU A 593 -3.65 -21.08 8.77
N ARG A 594 -2.72 -22.00 9.07
CA ARG A 594 -1.53 -21.67 9.86
C ARG A 594 -0.56 -20.74 9.13
N GLN A 595 -0.47 -20.79 7.80
CA GLN A 595 0.31 -19.82 7.04
C GLN A 595 -0.27 -18.40 7.18
N MET A 596 -1.59 -18.26 7.26
CA MET A 596 -2.23 -16.96 7.48
C MET A 596 -1.88 -16.31 8.81
N ILE A 597 -1.52 -17.08 9.84
CA ILE A 597 -1.04 -16.55 11.13
C ILE A 597 0.19 -15.68 10.93
N GLY A 598 1.08 -16.03 9.99
CA GLY A 598 2.25 -15.20 9.66
C GLY A 598 1.89 -13.80 9.17
N TYR A 599 0.74 -13.62 8.52
CA TYR A 599 0.23 -12.30 8.12
C TYR A 599 -0.56 -11.63 9.25
N GLU A 600 -1.30 -12.38 10.03
CA GLU A 600 -2.05 -11.87 11.19
C GLU A 600 -1.11 -11.23 12.22
N ASP A 601 0.06 -11.82 12.47
CA ASP A 601 1.07 -11.27 13.37
C ASP A 601 1.55 -9.87 12.95
N GLU A 602 1.48 -9.52 11.65
CA GLU A 602 1.86 -8.19 11.15
C GLU A 602 0.90 -7.08 11.55
N MET A 603 -0.34 -7.40 11.89
CA MET A 603 -1.34 -6.39 12.25
C MET A 603 -0.90 -5.52 13.43
N VAL A 604 0.01 -6.01 14.26
CA VAL A 604 0.51 -5.34 15.48
C VAL A 604 2.00 -4.97 15.42
N GLN A 605 2.67 -5.14 14.28
CA GLN A 605 4.13 -4.98 14.18
C GLN A 605 4.54 -3.66 13.53
N HIS A 606 4.62 -3.57 12.21
CA HIS A 606 5.18 -2.44 11.47
C HIS A 606 4.17 -1.30 11.30
N CYS A 607 3.36 -1.34 10.27
CA CYS A 607 2.21 -0.44 10.14
C CYS A 607 0.96 -1.17 10.62
N LEU A 608 0.29 -0.63 11.62
CA LEU A 608 -0.83 -1.30 12.28
C LEU A 608 -1.98 -1.59 11.33
N GLY A 609 -2.47 -2.83 11.38
CA GLY A 609 -3.65 -3.27 10.64
C GLY A 609 -3.45 -3.44 9.14
N THR A 610 -2.22 -3.55 8.64
CA THR A 610 -1.90 -3.74 7.21
C THR A 610 -0.67 -4.62 7.01
N ILE A 611 -0.30 -4.88 5.75
CA ILE A 611 0.85 -5.71 5.39
C ILE A 611 1.85 -4.86 4.59
N PRO A 612 3.14 -4.82 4.99
CA PRO A 612 4.17 -4.11 4.26
C PRO A 612 4.48 -4.75 2.91
N GLU A 613 5.28 -4.09 2.09
CA GLU A 613 5.58 -4.47 0.70
C GLU A 613 6.27 -5.83 0.58
N LEU A 614 7.31 -6.05 1.38
CA LEU A 614 8.12 -7.27 1.35
C LEU A 614 8.70 -7.54 2.73
N PHE A 615 9.28 -8.72 2.87
CA PHE A 615 10.00 -9.13 4.08
C PHE A 615 11.41 -9.59 3.75
N ASP A 616 12.32 -9.45 4.71
CA ASP A 616 13.59 -10.16 4.63
C ASP A 616 13.33 -11.66 4.41
N GLY A 617 14.11 -12.32 3.54
CA GLY A 617 13.88 -13.71 3.19
C GLY A 617 14.39 -14.73 4.22
N ASN A 618 15.13 -14.25 5.24
CA ASN A 618 15.63 -15.04 6.36
C ASN A 618 15.08 -14.55 7.69
N PRO A 619 15.01 -15.42 8.72
CA PRO A 619 14.60 -15.02 10.05
C PRO A 619 15.40 -13.79 10.57
N PRO A 620 14.74 -12.88 11.29
CA PRO A 620 13.37 -12.96 11.82
C PRO A 620 12.27 -12.46 10.86
N PHE A 621 12.55 -12.35 9.55
CA PHE A 621 11.59 -11.93 8.53
C PHE A 621 11.00 -10.55 8.78
N HIS A 622 11.84 -9.54 8.95
CA HIS A 622 11.39 -8.16 9.15
C HIS A 622 10.66 -7.62 7.92
N GLY A 623 9.55 -6.91 8.16
CA GLY A 623 8.84 -6.14 7.13
C GLY A 623 9.68 -4.98 6.60
N ARG A 624 9.65 -4.78 5.28
CA ARG A 624 10.48 -3.82 4.55
C ARG A 624 9.68 -3.10 3.47
N GLY A 625 10.32 -2.10 2.87
CA GLY A 625 9.75 -1.34 1.75
C GLY A 625 8.63 -0.42 2.18
N ALA A 626 7.58 -0.32 1.36
CA ALA A 626 6.37 0.45 1.66
C ALA A 626 5.67 -0.13 2.90
N ILE A 627 5.16 0.75 3.75
CA ILE A 627 4.57 0.34 5.04
C ILE A 627 3.22 -0.37 4.87
N SER A 628 2.55 -0.16 3.75
CA SER A 628 1.29 -0.79 3.37
C SER A 628 1.28 -1.00 1.86
N PHE A 629 0.99 -2.23 1.41
CA PHE A 629 1.11 -2.61 0.00
C PHE A 629 -0.14 -3.31 -0.54
N ALA A 630 -0.70 -2.77 -1.61
CA ALA A 630 -2.01 -3.14 -2.13
C ALA A 630 -2.11 -4.62 -2.53
N MET A 631 -1.15 -5.15 -3.29
CA MET A 631 -1.16 -6.55 -3.73
C MET A 631 -1.11 -7.52 -2.55
N ASN A 632 -0.38 -7.19 -1.47
CA ASN A 632 -0.26 -8.07 -0.32
C ASN A 632 -1.56 -8.13 0.50
N VAL A 633 -2.20 -6.99 0.73
CA VAL A 633 -3.51 -6.92 1.40
C VAL A 633 -4.58 -7.61 0.54
N ALA A 634 -4.57 -7.37 -0.77
CA ALA A 634 -5.50 -7.98 -1.72
C ALA A 634 -5.42 -9.51 -1.71
N GLU A 635 -4.21 -10.05 -1.81
CA GLU A 635 -4.01 -11.49 -1.86
C GLU A 635 -4.27 -12.18 -0.50
N ALA A 636 -4.05 -11.48 0.61
CA ALA A 636 -4.47 -11.95 1.93
C ALA A 636 -6.00 -12.05 2.03
N LEU A 637 -6.74 -11.02 1.58
CA LEU A 637 -8.21 -11.03 1.54
C LEU A 637 -8.75 -12.12 0.60
N ARG A 638 -8.20 -12.24 -0.61
CA ARG A 638 -8.58 -13.27 -1.57
C ARG A 638 -8.30 -14.68 -1.03
N THR A 639 -7.19 -14.85 -0.33
CA THR A 639 -6.87 -16.13 0.33
C THR A 639 -7.87 -16.48 1.43
N LEU A 640 -8.24 -15.53 2.28
CA LEU A 640 -9.26 -15.77 3.33
C LEU A 640 -10.60 -16.20 2.71
N GLU A 641 -11.02 -15.55 1.64
CA GLU A 641 -12.22 -15.94 0.89
C GLU A 641 -12.11 -17.37 0.31
N LEU A 642 -10.98 -17.70 -0.30
CA LEU A 642 -10.73 -19.04 -0.85
C LEU A 642 -10.75 -20.11 0.26
N LEU A 643 -10.08 -19.86 1.38
CA LEU A 643 -10.07 -20.80 2.52
C LEU A 643 -11.48 -21.04 3.05
N GLU A 644 -12.30 -19.99 3.15
CA GLU A 644 -13.68 -20.11 3.61
C GLU A 644 -14.54 -20.97 2.65
N LYS A 645 -14.40 -20.75 1.33
CA LYS A 645 -15.10 -21.56 0.30
C LYS A 645 -14.73 -23.06 0.37
N PHE A 646 -13.54 -23.40 0.83
CA PHE A 646 -13.10 -24.80 0.94
C PHE A 646 -13.47 -25.46 2.27
N LYS A 647 -13.97 -24.72 3.26
CA LYS A 647 -14.47 -25.29 4.54
C LYS A 647 -15.78 -26.04 4.36
N TYR A 648 -16.61 -25.57 3.45
CA TYR A 648 -17.93 -26.11 3.13
C TYR A 648 -17.93 -26.79 1.75
#